data_0a7bd966c6b3c56697f45553e276be63
#
_entry.id   0a7bd966c6b3c56697f45553e276be63
#
_cell.length_a   1.000
_cell.length_b   1.000
_cell.length_c   1.000
_cell.angle_alpha   90.00
_cell.angle_beta   90.00
_cell.angle_gamma   90.00
#
_symmetry.space_group_name_H-M   'P 1'
#
loop_
_entity.id
_entity.type
_entity.pdbx_description
1 polymer ?
#
loop_
_entity_poly.entity_id
_entity_poly.type
_entity_poly.pdbx_seq_one_letter_code
_entity_poly.pdbx_strand_id
1 'polypeptide(L)'
;MGRARMRWISRTLPAIAVAAIATVGTVAPASATPDAGELGAQWTATADGPATYPGMDIAWDVPIRMSDGVILKANVYRPADADGRPVDTPFPTIVSMTPYTKLVSALAEAAVSAPGISDAVMDFARDINFSGTPLSGITDLTRALSGGGLRTFTVDRELIRSGYTQVVVDVRGTGFSQGIWQVFQEREQQDTIETIEWAAQQAWSNGRIGMSGVSYSAINQIQAASKRPAALQAIVPIEPGGDLVRDVVAPGGGAGVGFLPFWLAAVNGLKLIPDVQALMQGNLDQTWLRDRIADPATFFQYLIQAITIPDVDSIPPELQTLLEPDSSLRLAWLPHAEQITAPTLLYGGWHDIFTNSQPRLYNAIPLAPGKKQLVMGDTYHLNPGSGFGDPGYPPRLDVLQRAWFDRWLKDIDNGIETYGPVTSYQQGNGWTTTDRFPRAGVEHRRMYLAAQPSGTTATSVHDGSLLASPPSGTTTLTVAPGLSSLCSRDAAQELAGLLAVIDGCAKDNRIAERDALTFTSAPVAAPTQISGPVNVHLNTVLDTTDGYWTATLDDVAPDGTSTVLTSGQLTSSLRGIDEGRSERSANGDLTDPFYTLTLAARQPIVPGRPTTLDVGLTATDALLQPGHRLRVSVAASNFPKGMLLRPLLNESRLAPQHLVLDPASPSFVNVPLDVPIP
;
A
#
# COMPACT_ATOMS: atom_id res chain seq x y z
N MET A 1 -33.95 -57.62 -1.92
CA MET A 1 -34.72 -57.87 -0.67
C MET A 1 -34.06 -57.05 0.42
N GLY A 2 -34.85 -56.25 1.18
CA GLY A 2 -34.40 -55.67 2.42
C GLY A 2 -33.90 -54.22 2.35
N ARG A 3 -34.80 -53.20 2.24
CA ARG A 3 -34.53 -51.80 2.51
C ARG A 3 -34.59 -51.56 4.03
N ALA A 4 -33.51 -51.10 4.65
CA ALA A 4 -33.49 -50.59 6.01
C ALA A 4 -33.66 -49.06 6.02
N ARG A 5 -34.74 -48.56 6.61
CA ARG A 5 -34.99 -47.14 6.87
C ARG A 5 -34.33 -46.75 8.18
N MET A 6 -33.48 -45.75 8.17
CA MET A 6 -32.88 -45.15 9.36
C MET A 6 -33.80 -44.03 9.86
N ARG A 7 -34.29 -44.15 11.09
CA ARG A 7 -35.15 -43.19 11.79
C ARG A 7 -34.26 -42.14 12.49
N TRP A 8 -34.52 -40.87 12.26
CA TRP A 8 -33.98 -39.77 13.02
C TRP A 8 -34.71 -39.64 14.35
N ILE A 9 -33.97 -39.60 15.45
CA ILE A 9 -34.44 -39.31 16.80
C ILE A 9 -34.15 -37.84 17.09
N SER A 10 -35.19 -37.04 17.21
CA SER A 10 -35.15 -35.67 17.70
C SER A 10 -34.98 -35.69 19.24
N ARG A 11 -33.92 -35.05 19.74
CA ARG A 11 -33.77 -34.73 21.16
C ARG A 11 -33.94 -33.24 21.35
N THR A 12 -35.03 -32.84 22.00
CA THR A 12 -35.29 -31.52 22.55
C THR A 12 -34.44 -31.27 23.79
N LEU A 13 -33.73 -30.13 23.82
CA LEU A 13 -33.10 -29.59 25.03
C LEU A 13 -33.92 -28.40 25.53
N PRO A 14 -34.11 -28.23 26.84
CA PRO A 14 -34.91 -27.15 27.40
C PRO A 14 -34.14 -25.83 27.45
N ALA A 15 -34.82 -24.74 27.08
CA ALA A 15 -34.34 -23.38 27.21
C ALA A 15 -34.34 -22.96 28.69
N ILE A 16 -33.21 -22.55 29.21
CA ILE A 16 -33.08 -21.81 30.47
C ILE A 16 -33.03 -20.32 30.14
N ALA A 17 -34.07 -19.59 30.48
CA ALA A 17 -34.13 -18.14 30.41
C ALA A 17 -33.39 -17.54 31.61
N VAL A 18 -32.29 -16.85 31.37
CA VAL A 18 -31.64 -15.97 32.35
C VAL A 18 -32.03 -14.53 32.01
N ALA A 19 -32.86 -13.93 32.88
CA ALA A 19 -33.19 -12.51 32.80
C ALA A 19 -32.02 -11.69 33.36
N ALA A 20 -31.27 -10.99 32.47
CA ALA A 20 -30.32 -9.98 32.86
C ALA A 20 -31.02 -8.63 32.89
N ILE A 21 -31.06 -7.98 34.05
CA ILE A 21 -31.51 -6.61 34.21
C ILE A 21 -30.44 -5.69 33.67
N ALA A 22 -30.68 -5.11 32.51
CA ALA A 22 -29.82 -4.07 31.93
C ALA A 22 -30.13 -2.74 32.60
N THR A 23 -29.20 -2.22 33.38
CA THR A 23 -29.17 -0.80 33.76
C THR A 23 -28.72 0.00 32.55
N VAL A 24 -29.66 0.68 31.92
CA VAL A 24 -29.36 1.65 30.83
C VAL A 24 -28.73 2.87 31.46
N GLY A 25 -27.40 2.92 31.44
CA GLY A 25 -26.66 4.17 31.59
C GLY A 25 -26.83 4.97 30.29
N THR A 26 -27.41 6.15 30.36
CA THR A 26 -27.46 7.11 29.24
C THR A 26 -26.03 7.60 29.00
N VAL A 27 -25.33 6.97 28.04
CA VAL A 27 -24.11 7.51 27.45
C VAL A 27 -24.57 8.69 26.59
N ALA A 28 -24.06 9.91 26.86
CA ALA A 28 -24.25 11.04 25.99
C ALA A 28 -23.77 10.62 24.58
N PRO A 29 -24.50 10.97 23.50
CA PRO A 29 -24.05 10.65 22.16
C PRO A 29 -22.70 11.32 21.94
N ALA A 30 -21.65 10.55 21.72
CA ALA A 30 -20.44 11.04 21.08
C ALA A 30 -20.89 11.79 19.82
N SER A 31 -20.35 12.97 19.59
CA SER A 31 -20.63 13.74 18.37
C SER A 31 -20.34 12.81 17.20
N ALA A 32 -21.39 12.34 16.51
CA ALA A 32 -21.23 11.45 15.39
C ALA A 32 -20.35 12.16 14.36
N THR A 33 -19.17 11.63 14.12
CA THR A 33 -18.36 12.00 12.95
C THR A 33 -19.21 11.72 11.70
N PRO A 34 -19.29 12.64 10.72
CA PRO A 34 -20.08 12.42 9.53
C PRO A 34 -19.65 11.09 8.87
N ASP A 35 -20.61 10.26 8.54
CA ASP A 35 -20.34 9.03 7.79
C ASP A 35 -19.73 9.40 6.43
N ALA A 36 -18.52 8.89 6.15
CA ALA A 36 -17.84 9.14 4.89
C ALA A 36 -18.65 8.67 3.66
N GLY A 37 -19.51 7.64 3.84
CA GLY A 37 -20.46 7.19 2.84
C GLY A 37 -21.59 8.19 2.55
N GLU A 38 -21.99 9.00 3.52
CA GLU A 38 -23.04 10.02 3.36
C GLU A 38 -22.55 11.26 2.62
N LEU A 39 -21.26 11.61 2.76
CA LEU A 39 -20.69 12.82 2.16
C LEU A 39 -20.78 12.87 0.63
N GLY A 40 -20.77 11.73 -0.02
CA GLY A 40 -20.88 11.61 -1.47
C GLY A 40 -22.25 11.21 -1.98
N ALA A 41 -23.29 11.13 -1.13
CA ALA A 41 -24.57 10.51 -1.49
C ALA A 41 -25.24 11.12 -2.72
N GLN A 42 -25.19 12.43 -2.89
CA GLN A 42 -25.85 13.12 -4.01
C GLN A 42 -25.18 12.80 -5.36
N TRP A 43 -23.87 12.95 -5.47
CA TRP A 43 -23.17 12.66 -6.72
C TRP A 43 -23.00 11.15 -6.94
N THR A 44 -22.93 10.34 -5.87
CA THR A 44 -22.86 8.88 -5.95
C THR A 44 -24.09 8.32 -6.68
N ALA A 45 -25.27 8.78 -6.36
CA ALA A 45 -26.51 8.34 -7.04
C ALA A 45 -26.45 8.57 -8.55
N THR A 46 -25.84 9.67 -9.01
CA THR A 46 -25.66 9.96 -10.44
C THR A 46 -24.56 9.11 -11.07
N ALA A 47 -23.43 8.98 -10.41
CA ALA A 47 -22.26 8.24 -10.90
C ALA A 47 -22.48 6.71 -10.89
N ASP A 48 -23.35 6.19 -10.04
CA ASP A 48 -23.76 4.78 -10.01
C ASP A 48 -24.97 4.48 -10.90
N GLY A 49 -25.47 5.49 -11.61
CA GLY A 49 -26.61 5.35 -12.51
C GLY A 49 -26.32 4.48 -13.73
N PRO A 50 -27.38 4.10 -14.48
CA PRO A 50 -27.27 3.23 -15.64
C PRO A 50 -26.36 3.84 -16.71
N ALA A 51 -25.61 2.99 -17.40
CA ALA A 51 -24.76 3.39 -18.51
C ALA A 51 -25.61 3.87 -19.71
N THR A 52 -25.09 4.88 -20.43
CA THR A 52 -25.75 5.50 -21.58
C THR A 52 -25.78 4.57 -22.82
N TYR A 53 -24.70 3.80 -23.00
CA TYR A 53 -24.52 2.94 -24.17
C TYR A 53 -24.74 1.47 -23.82
N PRO A 54 -25.46 0.71 -24.68
CA PRO A 54 -25.82 -0.68 -24.41
C PRO A 54 -24.63 -1.64 -24.52
N GLY A 55 -23.60 -1.31 -25.31
CA GLY A 55 -22.50 -2.19 -25.65
C GLY A 55 -21.13 -1.58 -25.52
N MET A 56 -20.11 -2.42 -25.76
CA MET A 56 -18.70 -2.08 -25.82
C MET A 56 -18.07 -2.79 -27.02
N ASP A 57 -17.31 -2.07 -27.84
CA ASP A 57 -16.47 -2.58 -28.92
C ASP A 57 -15.01 -2.62 -28.49
N ILE A 58 -14.25 -3.58 -29.00
CA ILE A 58 -12.83 -3.77 -28.65
C ILE A 58 -11.99 -3.85 -29.92
N ALA A 59 -11.08 -2.89 -30.09
CA ALA A 59 -10.02 -2.99 -31.08
C ALA A 59 -8.77 -3.60 -30.40
N TRP A 60 -8.42 -4.81 -30.83
CA TRP A 60 -7.32 -5.59 -30.25
C TRP A 60 -5.98 -5.24 -30.89
N ASP A 61 -4.91 -5.27 -30.08
CA ASP A 61 -3.51 -5.22 -30.51
C ASP A 61 -3.14 -4.01 -31.39
N VAL A 62 -3.81 -2.88 -31.14
CA VAL A 62 -3.57 -1.63 -31.84
C VAL A 62 -2.11 -1.21 -31.65
N PRO A 63 -1.33 -1.03 -32.75
CA PRO A 63 0.06 -0.65 -32.62
C PRO A 63 0.21 0.85 -32.34
N ILE A 64 1.02 1.19 -31.37
CA ILE A 64 1.42 2.56 -31.05
C ILE A 64 2.94 2.66 -31.28
N ARG A 65 3.34 3.43 -32.29
CA ARG A 65 4.76 3.60 -32.61
C ARG A 65 5.37 4.70 -31.76
N MET A 66 6.37 4.34 -30.97
CA MET A 66 7.15 5.28 -30.17
C MET A 66 8.20 6.02 -31.02
N SER A 67 8.69 7.14 -30.51
CA SER A 67 9.68 8.01 -31.20
C SER A 67 11.00 7.30 -31.50
N ASP A 68 11.37 6.28 -30.71
CA ASP A 68 12.56 5.44 -30.94
C ASP A 68 12.31 4.25 -31.89
N GLY A 69 11.10 4.15 -32.46
CA GLY A 69 10.70 3.12 -33.41
C GLY A 69 10.13 1.86 -32.80
N VAL A 70 10.18 1.67 -31.48
CA VAL A 70 9.55 0.56 -30.77
C VAL A 70 8.03 0.65 -30.94
N ILE A 71 7.36 -0.49 -31.05
CA ILE A 71 5.90 -0.58 -31.16
C ILE A 71 5.33 -1.14 -29.86
N LEU A 72 4.53 -0.34 -29.18
CA LEU A 72 3.69 -0.81 -28.08
C LEU A 72 2.38 -1.35 -28.63
N LYS A 73 1.73 -2.22 -27.86
CA LYS A 73 0.45 -2.84 -28.20
C LYS A 73 -0.63 -2.47 -27.20
N ALA A 74 -1.74 -1.96 -27.71
CA ALA A 74 -2.88 -1.53 -26.93
C ALA A 74 -4.17 -2.29 -27.31
N ASN A 75 -5.07 -2.45 -26.33
CA ASN A 75 -6.47 -2.70 -26.60
C ASN A 75 -7.25 -1.41 -26.40
N VAL A 76 -8.12 -1.07 -27.36
CA VAL A 76 -8.97 0.13 -27.31
C VAL A 76 -10.42 -0.28 -27.14
N TYR A 77 -11.02 0.08 -26.03
CA TYR A 77 -12.40 -0.23 -25.66
C TYR A 77 -13.25 1.02 -25.84
N ARG A 78 -14.34 0.93 -26.64
CA ARG A 78 -15.20 2.06 -26.99
C ARG A 78 -16.66 1.77 -26.69
N PRO A 79 -17.48 2.79 -26.40
CA PRO A 79 -18.92 2.63 -26.36
C PRO A 79 -19.45 2.08 -27.69
N ALA A 80 -20.39 1.16 -27.61
CA ALA A 80 -21.02 0.56 -28.77
C ALA A 80 -22.55 0.64 -28.69
N ASP A 81 -23.22 0.59 -29.87
CA ASP A 81 -24.66 0.49 -29.98
C ASP A 81 -25.17 -0.92 -29.62
N ALA A 82 -26.46 -1.15 -29.78
CA ALA A 82 -27.10 -2.44 -29.51
C ALA A 82 -26.66 -3.57 -30.48
N ASP A 83 -26.13 -3.21 -31.64
CA ASP A 83 -25.58 -4.15 -32.61
C ASP A 83 -24.09 -4.44 -32.37
N GLY A 84 -23.50 -3.85 -31.34
CA GLY A 84 -22.06 -4.00 -30.98
C GLY A 84 -21.13 -3.15 -31.85
N ARG A 85 -21.67 -2.19 -32.65
CA ARG A 85 -20.84 -1.30 -33.45
C ARG A 85 -20.36 -0.11 -32.65
N PRO A 86 -19.08 0.28 -32.79
CA PRO A 86 -18.56 1.43 -32.07
C PRO A 86 -19.31 2.70 -32.44
N VAL A 87 -19.58 3.54 -31.43
CA VAL A 87 -20.21 4.84 -31.64
C VAL A 87 -19.18 5.83 -32.20
N ASP A 88 -19.59 6.60 -33.24
CA ASP A 88 -18.69 7.54 -33.93
C ASP A 88 -18.40 8.85 -33.15
N THR A 89 -19.11 9.08 -32.03
CA THR A 89 -18.87 10.27 -31.18
C THR A 89 -17.51 10.19 -30.50
N PRO A 90 -16.68 11.24 -30.55
CA PRO A 90 -15.43 11.32 -29.79
C PRO A 90 -15.71 11.42 -28.29
N PHE A 91 -15.04 10.59 -27.48
CA PHE A 91 -15.20 10.54 -26.03
C PHE A 91 -13.91 10.95 -25.28
N PRO A 92 -14.02 11.41 -24.02
CA PRO A 92 -12.87 11.44 -23.14
C PRO A 92 -12.23 10.05 -23.04
N THR A 93 -10.91 10.01 -22.93
CA THR A 93 -10.18 8.75 -22.99
C THR A 93 -9.42 8.50 -21.70
N ILE A 94 -9.52 7.28 -21.18
CA ILE A 94 -8.77 6.81 -20.01
C ILE A 94 -7.64 5.90 -20.48
N VAL A 95 -6.39 6.26 -20.14
CA VAL A 95 -5.19 5.49 -20.47
C VAL A 95 -4.72 4.73 -19.24
N SER A 96 -4.45 3.43 -19.41
CA SER A 96 -3.85 2.55 -18.39
C SER A 96 -2.62 1.86 -18.99
N MET A 97 -1.45 2.06 -18.35
CA MET A 97 -0.19 1.41 -18.72
C MET A 97 0.03 0.22 -17.79
N THR A 98 0.21 -0.99 -18.33
CA THR A 98 0.30 -2.21 -17.50
C THR A 98 1.48 -3.10 -17.86
N PRO A 99 2.21 -3.66 -16.86
CA PRO A 99 3.20 -4.70 -17.09
C PRO A 99 2.58 -6.11 -17.05
N TYR A 100 1.32 -6.23 -16.58
CA TYR A 100 0.64 -7.51 -16.32
C TYR A 100 0.00 -8.14 -17.55
N THR A 101 0.26 -7.61 -18.72
CA THR A 101 -0.36 -7.85 -20.04
C THR A 101 -1.84 -7.47 -20.11
N LYS A 102 -2.18 -6.71 -21.14
CA LYS A 102 -3.58 -6.33 -21.47
C LYS A 102 -4.51 -7.54 -21.65
N LEU A 103 -3.93 -8.73 -21.88
CA LEU A 103 -4.68 -9.98 -21.95
C LEU A 103 -5.27 -10.36 -20.58
N VAL A 104 -4.53 -10.17 -19.47
CA VAL A 104 -5.06 -10.42 -18.12
C VAL A 104 -6.22 -9.45 -17.83
N SER A 105 -6.09 -8.17 -18.19
CA SER A 105 -7.16 -7.19 -18.04
C SER A 105 -8.42 -7.58 -18.84
N ALA A 106 -8.25 -8.06 -20.06
CA ALA A 106 -9.38 -8.49 -20.90
C ALA A 106 -10.05 -9.78 -20.39
N LEU A 107 -9.27 -10.75 -19.91
CA LEU A 107 -9.82 -11.98 -19.33
C LEU A 107 -10.57 -11.72 -18.03
N ALA A 108 -10.03 -10.84 -17.19
CA ALA A 108 -10.67 -10.46 -15.93
C ALA A 108 -11.97 -9.67 -16.19
N GLU A 109 -11.98 -8.73 -17.16
CA GLU A 109 -13.21 -8.05 -17.59
C GLU A 109 -14.26 -9.06 -18.07
N ALA A 110 -13.88 -9.97 -18.97
CA ALA A 110 -14.79 -10.97 -19.50
C ALA A 110 -15.38 -11.89 -18.40
N ALA A 111 -14.58 -12.23 -17.39
CA ALA A 111 -15.02 -13.06 -16.25
C ALA A 111 -16.05 -12.34 -15.37
N VAL A 112 -15.86 -11.03 -15.10
CA VAL A 112 -16.80 -10.24 -14.27
C VAL A 112 -18.00 -9.71 -15.04
N SER A 113 -17.95 -9.72 -16.38
CA SER A 113 -19.03 -9.19 -17.23
C SER A 113 -19.91 -10.27 -17.86
N ALA A 114 -19.61 -11.55 -17.65
CA ALA A 114 -20.39 -12.66 -18.21
C ALA A 114 -21.82 -12.65 -17.65
N PRO A 115 -22.87 -12.60 -18.50
CA PRO A 115 -24.27 -12.52 -18.06
C PRO A 115 -24.64 -13.64 -17.09
N GLY A 116 -25.20 -13.30 -15.93
CA GLY A 116 -25.60 -14.23 -14.88
C GLY A 116 -24.45 -14.84 -14.06
N ILE A 117 -23.19 -14.67 -14.48
CA ILE A 117 -22.01 -15.08 -13.71
C ILE A 117 -21.56 -13.92 -12.81
N SER A 118 -21.57 -12.69 -13.35
CA SER A 118 -21.11 -11.52 -12.59
C SER A 118 -21.96 -11.31 -11.32
N ASP A 119 -23.28 -11.29 -11.46
CA ASP A 119 -24.18 -11.07 -10.32
C ASP A 119 -24.07 -12.23 -9.33
N ALA A 120 -24.04 -13.49 -9.81
CA ALA A 120 -23.88 -14.65 -8.95
C ALA A 120 -22.52 -14.69 -8.23
N VAL A 121 -21.42 -14.28 -8.87
CA VAL A 121 -20.08 -14.19 -8.25
C VAL A 121 -20.03 -13.04 -7.25
N MET A 122 -20.64 -11.89 -7.57
CA MET A 122 -20.69 -10.75 -6.67
C MET A 122 -21.58 -11.02 -5.45
N ASP A 123 -22.75 -11.65 -5.66
CA ASP A 123 -23.63 -12.06 -4.57
C ASP A 123 -22.97 -13.15 -3.72
N PHE A 124 -22.35 -14.15 -4.33
CA PHE A 124 -21.56 -15.16 -3.62
C PHE A 124 -20.43 -14.52 -2.81
N ALA A 125 -19.69 -13.55 -3.39
CA ALA A 125 -18.63 -12.85 -2.67
C ALA A 125 -19.17 -12.03 -1.47
N ARG A 126 -20.37 -11.44 -1.58
CA ARG A 126 -21.06 -10.75 -0.48
C ARG A 126 -21.56 -11.71 0.60
N ASP A 127 -22.02 -12.90 0.20
CA ASP A 127 -22.54 -13.92 1.10
C ASP A 127 -21.45 -14.63 1.90
N ILE A 128 -20.18 -14.57 1.44
CA ILE A 128 -19.03 -15.05 2.20
C ILE A 128 -18.83 -14.16 3.41
N ASN A 129 -19.14 -14.69 4.59
CA ASN A 129 -18.99 -13.97 5.85
C ASN A 129 -18.32 -14.83 6.92
N PHE A 130 -17.03 -14.64 7.09
CA PHE A 130 -16.21 -15.19 8.17
C PHE A 130 -15.97 -14.17 9.30
N SER A 131 -16.69 -13.04 9.32
CA SER A 131 -16.55 -12.03 10.37
C SER A 131 -16.76 -12.65 11.76
N GLY A 132 -15.89 -12.29 12.70
CA GLY A 132 -15.88 -12.87 14.05
C GLY A 132 -15.30 -14.29 14.15
N THR A 133 -14.71 -14.81 13.08
CA THR A 133 -13.91 -16.05 13.09
C THR A 133 -12.43 -15.73 12.91
N PRO A 134 -11.51 -16.67 13.22
CA PRO A 134 -10.07 -16.49 12.97
C PRO A 134 -9.67 -16.30 11.48
N LEU A 135 -10.61 -16.41 10.55
CA LEU A 135 -10.44 -16.28 9.11
C LEU A 135 -11.23 -15.09 8.54
N SER A 136 -11.50 -14.06 9.34
CA SER A 136 -12.32 -12.91 8.93
C SER A 136 -11.72 -12.17 7.73
N GLY A 137 -10.41 -12.19 7.53
CA GLY A 137 -9.74 -11.57 6.39
C GLY A 137 -10.12 -12.17 5.02
N ILE A 138 -10.71 -13.39 4.97
CA ILE A 138 -11.34 -13.90 3.74
C ILE A 138 -12.52 -13.00 3.35
N THR A 139 -13.31 -12.56 4.32
CA THR A 139 -14.40 -11.62 4.08
C THR A 139 -13.87 -10.28 3.55
N ASP A 140 -12.78 -9.77 4.11
CA ASP A 140 -12.17 -8.50 3.68
C ASP A 140 -11.65 -8.60 2.23
N LEU A 141 -11.05 -9.74 1.87
CA LEU A 141 -10.59 -10.00 0.50
C LEU A 141 -11.75 -10.12 -0.50
N THR A 142 -12.83 -10.82 -0.13
CA THR A 142 -13.99 -10.97 -1.02
C THR A 142 -14.77 -9.67 -1.17
N ARG A 143 -14.86 -8.85 -0.13
CA ARG A 143 -15.49 -7.51 -0.19
C ARG A 143 -14.78 -6.54 -1.12
N ALA A 144 -13.48 -6.71 -1.39
CA ALA A 144 -12.78 -5.91 -2.40
C ALA A 144 -13.37 -6.10 -3.81
N LEU A 145 -13.87 -7.28 -4.13
CA LEU A 145 -14.54 -7.56 -5.41
C LEU A 145 -15.80 -6.69 -5.55
N SER A 146 -16.64 -6.62 -4.51
CA SER A 146 -17.87 -5.81 -4.51
C SER A 146 -17.60 -4.32 -4.32
N GLY A 147 -16.48 -3.94 -3.74
CA GLY A 147 -16.07 -2.54 -3.50
C GLY A 147 -15.52 -1.79 -4.71
N GLY A 148 -15.51 -2.41 -5.89
CA GLY A 148 -15.09 -1.78 -7.16
C GLY A 148 -13.59 -1.87 -7.45
N GLY A 149 -12.77 -2.42 -6.57
CA GLY A 149 -11.32 -2.52 -6.75
C GLY A 149 -10.91 -3.28 -8.01
N LEU A 150 -11.59 -4.40 -8.31
CA LEU A 150 -11.29 -5.19 -9.51
C LEU A 150 -11.56 -4.42 -10.82
N ARG A 151 -12.63 -3.62 -10.87
CA ARG A 151 -12.97 -2.80 -12.06
C ARG A 151 -11.93 -1.72 -12.33
N THR A 152 -11.31 -1.20 -11.29
CA THR A 152 -10.25 -0.20 -11.43
C THR A 152 -8.89 -0.81 -11.78
N PHE A 153 -8.68 -2.09 -11.45
CA PHE A 153 -7.48 -2.84 -11.82
C PHE A 153 -7.50 -3.30 -13.29
N THR A 154 -8.69 -3.53 -13.86
CA THR A 154 -8.87 -4.10 -15.20
C THR A 154 -9.48 -3.07 -16.17
N VAL A 155 -10.48 -3.50 -16.95
CA VAL A 155 -11.30 -2.64 -17.80
C VAL A 155 -12.62 -2.37 -17.10
N ASP A 156 -12.97 -1.11 -16.95
CA ASP A 156 -14.25 -0.73 -16.37
C ASP A 156 -15.33 -0.57 -17.46
N ARG A 157 -16.08 -1.66 -17.67
CA ARG A 157 -17.16 -1.70 -18.68
C ARG A 157 -18.21 -0.64 -18.43
N GLU A 158 -18.59 -0.35 -17.20
CA GLU A 158 -19.62 0.64 -16.88
C GLU A 158 -19.13 2.06 -17.14
N LEU A 159 -17.85 2.32 -16.89
CA LEU A 159 -17.21 3.58 -17.27
C LEU A 159 -17.25 3.78 -18.78
N ILE A 160 -16.87 2.75 -19.58
CA ILE A 160 -16.90 2.80 -21.04
C ILE A 160 -18.33 3.05 -21.54
N ARG A 161 -19.30 2.26 -21.09
CA ARG A 161 -20.72 2.40 -21.45
C ARG A 161 -21.33 3.73 -20.99
N SER A 162 -20.68 4.44 -20.09
CA SER A 162 -21.03 5.79 -19.66
C SER A 162 -20.47 6.89 -20.57
N GLY A 163 -19.83 6.53 -21.69
CA GLY A 163 -19.28 7.46 -22.67
C GLY A 163 -17.84 7.83 -22.41
N TYR A 164 -16.98 6.82 -22.22
CA TYR A 164 -15.52 6.92 -22.20
C TYR A 164 -14.90 5.92 -23.17
N THR A 165 -13.78 6.27 -23.75
CA THR A 165 -12.88 5.29 -24.38
C THR A 165 -11.84 4.88 -23.34
N GLN A 166 -11.55 3.59 -23.20
CA GLN A 166 -10.43 3.11 -22.36
C GLN A 166 -9.36 2.47 -23.25
N VAL A 167 -8.09 2.83 -23.01
CA VAL A 167 -6.93 2.31 -23.72
C VAL A 167 -6.03 1.62 -22.71
N VAL A 168 -5.87 0.31 -22.85
CA VAL A 168 -4.99 -0.52 -21.99
C VAL A 168 -3.77 -0.91 -22.81
N VAL A 169 -2.58 -0.50 -22.37
CA VAL A 169 -1.32 -0.64 -23.11
C VAL A 169 -0.35 -1.53 -22.34
N ASP A 170 0.19 -2.56 -23.00
CA ASP A 170 1.35 -3.27 -22.48
C ASP A 170 2.55 -2.33 -22.47
N VAL A 171 3.18 -2.10 -21.31
CA VAL A 171 4.40 -1.28 -21.26
C VAL A 171 5.52 -1.94 -22.05
N ARG A 172 6.50 -1.14 -22.47
CA ARG A 172 7.70 -1.59 -23.18
C ARG A 172 8.27 -2.87 -22.58
N GLY A 173 8.51 -3.88 -23.40
CA GLY A 173 9.14 -5.13 -22.96
C GLY A 173 8.22 -6.08 -22.22
N THR A 174 6.91 -5.82 -22.15
CA THR A 174 5.93 -6.71 -21.52
C THR A 174 4.80 -7.07 -22.48
N GLY A 175 3.98 -8.05 -22.14
CA GLY A 175 2.88 -8.51 -22.97
C GLY A 175 3.26 -8.68 -24.44
N PHE A 176 2.52 -8.04 -25.34
CA PHE A 176 2.79 -8.09 -26.78
C PHE A 176 3.58 -6.88 -27.31
N SER A 177 3.96 -5.93 -26.43
CA SER A 177 4.79 -4.78 -26.79
C SER A 177 6.24 -5.16 -27.03
N GLN A 178 6.88 -4.52 -28.01
CA GLN A 178 8.31 -4.66 -28.31
C GLN A 178 9.20 -3.99 -27.25
N GLY A 179 10.51 -4.12 -27.40
CA GLY A 179 11.51 -3.49 -26.55
C GLY A 179 11.86 -4.31 -25.30
N ILE A 180 12.69 -3.71 -24.46
CA ILE A 180 13.15 -4.28 -23.18
C ILE A 180 12.43 -3.54 -22.04
N TRP A 181 11.95 -4.29 -21.06
CA TRP A 181 11.25 -3.75 -19.90
C TRP A 181 12.20 -2.92 -19.04
N GLN A 182 11.81 -1.69 -18.74
CA GLN A 182 12.68 -0.71 -18.08
C GLN A 182 12.31 -0.44 -16.62
N VAL A 183 11.19 -0.95 -16.15
CA VAL A 183 10.71 -0.80 -14.76
C VAL A 183 10.76 0.66 -14.32
N PHE A 184 9.89 1.49 -14.88
CA PHE A 184 9.71 2.92 -14.57
C PHE A 184 10.88 3.85 -14.92
N GLN A 185 11.88 3.40 -15.68
CA GLN A 185 12.96 4.31 -16.10
C GLN A 185 12.47 5.35 -17.14
N GLU A 186 13.31 6.33 -17.42
CA GLU A 186 12.98 7.53 -18.20
C GLU A 186 12.33 7.21 -19.56
N ARG A 187 12.82 6.18 -20.27
CA ARG A 187 12.25 5.83 -21.58
C ARG A 187 10.82 5.29 -21.47
N GLU A 188 10.52 4.51 -20.45
CA GLU A 188 9.17 4.01 -20.22
C GLU A 188 8.21 5.13 -19.80
N GLN A 189 8.69 6.10 -19.01
CA GLN A 189 7.91 7.30 -18.70
C GLN A 189 7.62 8.11 -19.96
N GLN A 190 8.61 8.24 -20.87
CA GLN A 190 8.41 8.90 -22.16
C GLN A 190 7.41 8.14 -23.05
N ASP A 191 7.41 6.81 -23.04
CA ASP A 191 6.40 5.99 -23.74
C ASP A 191 4.98 6.30 -23.25
N THR A 192 4.83 6.52 -21.93
CA THR A 192 3.54 6.91 -21.35
C THR A 192 3.09 8.27 -21.88
N ILE A 193 3.98 9.25 -21.97
CA ILE A 193 3.67 10.58 -22.52
C ILE A 193 3.26 10.46 -24.00
N GLU A 194 4.04 9.74 -24.80
CA GLU A 194 3.76 9.54 -26.23
C GLU A 194 2.43 8.78 -26.44
N THR A 195 2.09 7.84 -25.54
CA THR A 195 0.79 7.16 -25.56
C THR A 195 -0.37 8.10 -25.26
N ILE A 196 -0.23 9.01 -24.28
CA ILE A 196 -1.22 10.05 -23.98
C ILE A 196 -1.44 10.95 -25.19
N GLU A 197 -0.37 11.41 -25.82
CA GLU A 197 -0.42 12.27 -27.01
C GLU A 197 -1.06 11.54 -28.21
N TRP A 198 -0.68 10.28 -28.42
CA TRP A 198 -1.27 9.45 -29.46
C TRP A 198 -2.78 9.26 -29.24
N ALA A 199 -3.20 8.94 -28.02
CA ALA A 199 -4.62 8.74 -27.67
C ALA A 199 -5.44 10.02 -27.87
N ALA A 200 -4.88 11.19 -27.54
CA ALA A 200 -5.56 12.47 -27.71
C ALA A 200 -5.81 12.83 -29.18
N GLN A 201 -5.00 12.31 -30.11
CA GLN A 201 -5.10 12.59 -31.54
C GLN A 201 -6.01 11.63 -32.31
N GLN A 202 -6.55 10.60 -31.66
CA GLN A 202 -7.38 9.62 -32.35
C GLN A 202 -8.78 10.18 -32.65
N ALA A 203 -9.38 9.74 -33.76
CA ALA A 203 -10.72 10.20 -34.18
C ALA A 203 -11.83 9.88 -33.16
N TRP A 204 -11.66 8.85 -32.34
CA TRP A 204 -12.58 8.47 -31.29
C TRP A 204 -12.35 9.21 -29.97
N SER A 205 -11.30 10.01 -29.85
CA SER A 205 -10.96 10.80 -28.66
C SER A 205 -11.37 12.27 -28.84
N ASN A 206 -11.91 12.87 -27.79
CA ASN A 206 -12.17 14.32 -27.78
C ASN A 206 -10.94 15.16 -27.34
N GLY A 207 -9.77 14.52 -27.19
CA GLY A 207 -8.52 15.14 -26.78
C GLY A 207 -8.33 15.31 -25.27
N ARG A 208 -9.32 14.95 -24.45
CA ARG A 208 -9.22 15.01 -22.98
C ARG A 208 -8.87 13.63 -22.45
N ILE A 209 -7.69 13.53 -21.85
CA ILE A 209 -7.14 12.27 -21.35
C ILE A 209 -7.19 12.24 -19.83
N GLY A 210 -7.66 11.11 -19.28
CA GLY A 210 -7.46 10.72 -17.90
C GLY A 210 -6.55 9.49 -17.80
N MET A 211 -6.03 9.22 -16.61
CA MET A 211 -5.35 7.95 -16.32
C MET A 211 -5.95 7.29 -15.09
N SER A 212 -6.03 5.95 -15.13
CA SER A 212 -6.49 5.11 -14.02
C SER A 212 -5.68 3.82 -13.96
N GLY A 213 -5.67 3.21 -12.79
CA GLY A 213 -5.08 1.90 -12.56
C GLY A 213 -4.48 1.77 -11.17
N VAL A 214 -4.18 0.52 -10.81
CA VAL A 214 -3.68 0.12 -9.49
C VAL A 214 -2.18 -0.17 -9.57
N SER A 215 -1.45 0.05 -8.49
CA SER A 215 -0.06 -0.39 -8.33
C SER A 215 0.87 0.20 -9.41
N TYR A 216 1.48 -0.63 -10.24
CA TYR A 216 2.34 -0.19 -11.34
C TYR A 216 1.66 0.87 -12.22
N SER A 217 0.40 0.61 -12.58
CA SER A 217 -0.39 1.55 -13.38
C SER A 217 -0.74 2.85 -12.63
N ALA A 218 -0.65 2.86 -11.31
CA ALA A 218 -0.78 4.06 -10.48
C ALA A 218 0.54 4.86 -10.42
N ILE A 219 1.67 4.18 -10.31
CA ILE A 219 3.00 4.81 -10.34
C ILE A 219 3.22 5.53 -11.68
N ASN A 220 2.88 4.89 -12.80
CA ASN A 220 2.93 5.50 -14.13
C ASN A 220 2.13 6.81 -14.22
N GLN A 221 0.98 6.91 -13.54
CA GLN A 221 0.17 8.13 -13.51
C GLN A 221 0.89 9.28 -12.80
N ILE A 222 1.49 9.01 -11.63
CA ILE A 222 2.28 10.00 -10.88
C ILE A 222 3.45 10.51 -11.73
N GLN A 223 4.19 9.60 -12.38
CA GLN A 223 5.32 9.94 -13.25
C GLN A 223 4.88 10.74 -14.47
N ALA A 224 3.80 10.35 -15.14
CA ALA A 224 3.26 11.07 -16.29
C ALA A 224 2.73 12.45 -15.90
N ALA A 225 1.93 12.54 -14.84
CA ALA A 225 1.34 13.80 -14.40
C ALA A 225 2.40 14.81 -13.93
N SER A 226 3.52 14.35 -13.35
CA SER A 226 4.64 15.23 -12.98
C SER A 226 5.32 15.89 -14.21
N LYS A 227 5.28 15.24 -15.38
CA LYS A 227 5.78 15.77 -16.65
C LYS A 227 4.77 16.68 -17.38
N ARG A 228 3.55 16.76 -16.89
CA ARG A 228 2.48 17.70 -17.34
C ARG A 228 2.15 17.63 -18.82
N PRO A 229 1.88 16.47 -19.43
CA PRO A 229 1.44 16.42 -20.82
C PRO A 229 0.12 17.16 -20.98
N ALA A 230 0.02 18.01 -22.03
CA ALA A 230 -1.08 18.98 -22.18
C ALA A 230 -2.47 18.33 -22.25
N ALA A 231 -2.57 17.11 -22.80
CA ALA A 231 -3.83 16.40 -22.93
C ALA A 231 -4.32 15.74 -21.61
N LEU A 232 -3.43 15.55 -20.62
CA LEU A 232 -3.77 14.89 -19.36
C LEU A 232 -4.52 15.84 -18.43
N GLN A 233 -5.79 15.55 -18.17
CA GLN A 233 -6.71 16.42 -17.44
C GLN A 233 -7.05 15.92 -16.03
N ALA A 234 -6.91 14.61 -15.74
CA ALA A 234 -7.18 14.04 -14.42
C ALA A 234 -6.49 12.69 -14.24
N ILE A 235 -6.16 12.34 -12.99
CA ILE A 235 -5.62 11.02 -12.64
C ILE A 235 -6.32 10.42 -11.42
N VAL A 236 -6.40 9.09 -11.41
CA VAL A 236 -6.91 8.28 -10.28
C VAL A 236 -5.89 7.18 -9.96
N PRO A 237 -4.78 7.53 -9.30
CA PRO A 237 -3.78 6.55 -8.88
C PRO A 237 -4.27 5.78 -7.66
N ILE A 238 -4.41 4.46 -7.81
CA ILE A 238 -4.85 3.55 -6.76
C ILE A 238 -3.65 2.76 -6.27
N GLU A 239 -3.32 2.93 -4.98
CA GLU A 239 -2.15 2.31 -4.33
C GLU A 239 -0.83 2.60 -5.08
N PRO A 240 -0.50 3.88 -5.35
CA PRO A 240 0.76 4.24 -5.97
C PRO A 240 1.93 4.10 -4.99
N GLY A 241 3.08 3.62 -5.51
CA GLY A 241 4.38 3.84 -4.88
C GLY A 241 4.93 5.22 -5.22
N GLY A 242 5.85 5.68 -4.39
CA GLY A 242 6.59 6.92 -4.61
C GLY A 242 8.09 6.65 -4.76
N ASP A 243 8.83 6.61 -3.64
CA ASP A 243 10.24 6.23 -3.63
C ASP A 243 10.35 4.70 -3.56
N LEU A 244 10.50 4.04 -4.71
CA LEU A 244 10.49 2.59 -4.80
C LEU A 244 11.60 1.92 -3.97
N VAL A 245 12.74 2.58 -3.79
CA VAL A 245 13.83 2.04 -2.95
C VAL A 245 13.38 1.98 -1.50
N ARG A 246 12.76 3.04 -0.99
CA ARG A 246 12.29 3.13 0.41
C ARG A 246 10.99 2.37 0.67
N ASP A 247 10.19 2.13 -0.39
CA ASP A 247 8.90 1.44 -0.26
C ASP A 247 9.05 -0.09 -0.29
N VAL A 248 9.75 -0.64 -1.31
CA VAL A 248 9.73 -2.09 -1.58
C VAL A 248 11.09 -2.72 -1.88
N VAL A 249 12.08 -1.96 -2.40
CA VAL A 249 13.39 -2.57 -2.76
C VAL A 249 14.24 -2.80 -1.53
N ALA A 250 14.36 -1.79 -0.67
CA ALA A 250 15.17 -1.86 0.55
C ALA A 250 14.65 -0.91 1.64
N PRO A 251 13.40 -1.08 2.13
CA PRO A 251 12.86 -0.23 3.20
C PRO A 251 13.75 -0.30 4.45
N GLY A 252 14.27 0.84 4.90
CA GLY A 252 15.22 0.89 6.02
C GLY A 252 16.54 0.12 5.80
N GLY A 253 16.86 -0.23 4.56
CA GLY A 253 18.04 -1.00 4.19
C GLY A 253 17.90 -2.53 4.31
N GLY A 254 16.74 -3.03 4.70
CA GLY A 254 16.39 -4.45 4.67
C GLY A 254 15.56 -4.78 3.44
N ALA A 255 15.88 -5.86 2.75
CA ALA A 255 15.13 -6.28 1.57
C ALA A 255 13.85 -7.03 1.94
N GLY A 256 12.73 -6.66 1.35
CA GLY A 256 11.51 -7.45 1.35
C GLY A 256 11.67 -8.70 0.49
N VAL A 257 11.39 -9.87 1.05
CA VAL A 257 11.60 -11.15 0.36
C VAL A 257 10.28 -11.85 0.00
N GLY A 258 9.15 -11.28 0.37
CA GLY A 258 7.82 -11.78 0.03
C GLY A 258 7.32 -11.21 -1.29
N PHE A 259 7.12 -9.90 -1.38
CA PHE A 259 6.48 -9.25 -2.51
C PHE A 259 7.38 -9.16 -3.75
N LEU A 260 8.52 -8.48 -3.64
CA LEU A 260 9.33 -8.11 -4.80
C LEU A 260 9.84 -9.30 -5.62
N PRO A 261 10.39 -10.38 -5.03
CA PRO A 261 10.82 -11.55 -5.79
C PRO A 261 9.67 -12.25 -6.50
N PHE A 262 8.52 -12.39 -5.81
CA PHE A 262 7.33 -13.02 -6.39
C PHE A 262 6.75 -12.18 -7.55
N TRP A 263 6.64 -10.86 -7.35
CA TRP A 263 6.16 -9.93 -8.36
C TRP A 263 7.05 -9.92 -9.61
N LEU A 264 8.38 -9.85 -9.44
CA LEU A 264 9.33 -9.93 -10.56
C LEU A 264 9.21 -11.26 -11.30
N ALA A 265 9.06 -12.38 -10.58
CA ALA A 265 8.86 -13.69 -11.19
C ALA A 265 7.57 -13.73 -12.02
N ALA A 266 6.47 -13.21 -11.48
CA ALA A 266 5.18 -13.17 -12.15
C ALA A 266 5.23 -12.33 -13.44
N VAL A 267 5.74 -11.08 -13.37
CA VAL A 267 5.81 -10.21 -14.56
C VAL A 267 6.77 -10.75 -15.61
N ASN A 268 7.96 -11.26 -15.20
CA ASN A 268 8.89 -11.89 -16.12
C ASN A 268 8.30 -13.17 -16.76
N GLY A 269 7.49 -13.94 -16.03
CA GLY A 269 6.76 -15.07 -16.60
C GLY A 269 5.71 -14.62 -17.62
N LEU A 270 4.89 -13.63 -17.27
CA LEU A 270 3.84 -13.10 -18.15
C LEU A 270 4.40 -12.47 -19.43
N LYS A 271 5.54 -11.76 -19.38
CA LYS A 271 6.13 -11.15 -20.58
C LYS A 271 6.64 -12.16 -21.61
N LEU A 272 6.84 -13.42 -21.22
CA LEU A 272 7.29 -14.49 -22.13
C LEU A 272 6.13 -15.19 -22.84
N ILE A 273 4.86 -14.89 -22.49
CA ILE A 273 3.69 -15.45 -23.17
C ILE A 273 3.56 -14.77 -24.54
N PRO A 274 3.71 -15.55 -25.65
CA PRO A 274 3.59 -15.00 -26.99
C PRO A 274 2.14 -14.70 -27.36
N ASP A 275 1.93 -13.85 -28.36
CA ASP A 275 0.66 -13.79 -29.07
C ASP A 275 0.41 -15.14 -29.77
N VAL A 276 -0.41 -15.98 -29.12
CA VAL A 276 -0.70 -17.34 -29.59
C VAL A 276 -1.43 -17.31 -30.95
N GLN A 277 -2.29 -16.31 -31.18
CA GLN A 277 -3.02 -16.20 -32.45
C GLN A 277 -2.05 -15.86 -33.58
N ALA A 278 -1.18 -14.89 -33.41
CA ALA A 278 -0.15 -14.52 -34.38
C ALA A 278 0.83 -15.68 -34.62
N LEU A 279 1.20 -16.42 -33.56
CA LEU A 279 2.05 -17.61 -33.65
C LEU A 279 1.41 -18.71 -34.51
N MET A 280 0.13 -19.03 -34.29
CA MET A 280 -0.62 -20.03 -35.05
C MET A 280 -0.81 -19.65 -36.53
N GLN A 281 -0.89 -18.35 -36.82
CA GLN A 281 -0.98 -17.80 -38.17
C GLN A 281 0.37 -17.65 -38.88
N GLY A 282 1.47 -17.91 -38.20
CA GLY A 282 2.85 -17.70 -38.72
C GLY A 282 3.26 -16.23 -38.79
N ASN A 283 2.56 -15.33 -38.09
CA ASN A 283 2.76 -13.88 -38.11
C ASN A 283 3.39 -13.34 -36.80
N LEU A 284 4.02 -14.21 -36.00
CA LEU A 284 4.66 -13.79 -34.75
C LEU A 284 5.68 -12.67 -35.01
N ASP A 285 5.60 -11.60 -34.22
CA ASP A 285 6.51 -10.47 -34.31
C ASP A 285 7.96 -10.90 -33.96
N GLN A 286 8.82 -10.88 -34.97
CA GLN A 286 10.22 -11.28 -34.82
C GLN A 286 11.03 -10.30 -33.98
N THR A 287 10.63 -9.02 -33.94
CA THR A 287 11.25 -8.02 -33.07
C THR A 287 10.92 -8.30 -31.62
N TRP A 288 9.64 -8.58 -31.32
CA TRP A 288 9.20 -9.01 -29.99
C TRP A 288 9.99 -10.26 -29.51
N LEU A 289 10.12 -11.27 -30.37
CA LEU A 289 10.84 -12.52 -30.01
C LEU A 289 12.32 -12.23 -29.70
N ARG A 290 13.00 -11.45 -30.56
CA ARG A 290 14.40 -11.06 -30.34
C ARG A 290 14.58 -10.29 -29.03
N ASP A 291 13.69 -9.37 -28.71
CA ASP A 291 13.75 -8.54 -27.50
C ASP A 291 13.55 -9.42 -26.24
N ARG A 292 12.66 -10.42 -26.28
CA ARG A 292 12.47 -11.39 -25.19
C ARG A 292 13.67 -12.31 -24.99
N ILE A 293 14.34 -12.71 -26.06
CA ILE A 293 15.60 -13.50 -25.98
C ILE A 293 16.73 -12.64 -25.39
N ALA A 294 16.78 -11.36 -25.73
CA ALA A 294 17.80 -10.43 -25.23
C ALA A 294 17.66 -10.12 -23.74
N ASP A 295 16.43 -10.07 -23.23
CA ASP A 295 16.14 -9.82 -21.81
C ASP A 295 15.03 -10.76 -21.29
N PRO A 296 15.34 -12.01 -21.01
CA PRO A 296 14.34 -12.98 -20.56
C PRO A 296 13.89 -12.76 -19.09
N ALA A 297 14.70 -12.12 -18.27
CA ALA A 297 14.49 -12.02 -16.82
C ALA A 297 14.97 -10.66 -16.25
N THR A 298 14.24 -9.61 -16.57
CA THR A 298 14.54 -8.24 -16.13
C THR A 298 14.69 -8.14 -14.62
N PHE A 299 15.76 -7.51 -14.13
CA PHE A 299 16.10 -7.27 -12.74
C PHE A 299 16.33 -8.52 -11.86
N PHE A 300 16.10 -9.74 -12.37
CA PHE A 300 16.28 -10.98 -11.59
C PHE A 300 17.73 -11.17 -11.13
N GLN A 301 18.71 -10.75 -11.94
CA GLN A 301 20.13 -10.82 -11.58
C GLN A 301 20.44 -10.06 -10.28
N TYR A 302 19.77 -8.94 -10.03
CA TYR A 302 20.00 -8.16 -8.80
C TYR A 302 19.48 -8.88 -7.56
N LEU A 303 18.35 -9.59 -7.65
CA LEU A 303 17.87 -10.44 -6.55
C LEU A 303 18.87 -11.57 -6.25
N ILE A 304 19.39 -12.22 -7.29
CA ILE A 304 20.40 -13.28 -7.11
C ILE A 304 21.66 -12.70 -6.47
N GLN A 305 22.13 -11.54 -6.92
CA GLN A 305 23.28 -10.85 -6.33
C GLN A 305 23.04 -10.50 -4.86
N ALA A 306 21.88 -10.01 -4.51
CA ALA A 306 21.50 -9.64 -3.13
C ALA A 306 21.67 -10.80 -2.12
N ILE A 307 21.47 -12.05 -2.57
CA ILE A 307 21.55 -13.25 -1.74
C ILE A 307 22.83 -14.10 -1.95
N THR A 308 23.65 -13.77 -2.95
CA THR A 308 24.86 -14.56 -3.27
C THR A 308 26.16 -13.84 -2.99
N ILE A 309 26.21 -12.50 -3.07
CA ILE A 309 27.42 -11.70 -2.80
C ILE A 309 27.80 -11.86 -1.32
N PRO A 310 29.04 -12.30 -1.01
CA PRO A 310 29.39 -12.68 0.37
C PRO A 310 29.72 -11.51 1.28
N ASP A 311 30.26 -10.43 0.75
CA ASP A 311 30.74 -9.25 1.50
C ASP A 311 30.57 -7.96 0.70
N VAL A 312 30.68 -6.82 1.37
CA VAL A 312 30.48 -5.50 0.76
C VAL A 312 31.52 -5.18 -0.30
N ASP A 313 32.76 -5.63 -0.13
CA ASP A 313 33.87 -5.35 -1.05
C ASP A 313 33.70 -6.13 -2.38
N SER A 314 32.94 -7.21 -2.34
CA SER A 314 32.61 -8.06 -3.52
C SER A 314 31.41 -7.54 -4.34
N ILE A 315 30.77 -6.45 -3.93
CA ILE A 315 29.64 -5.87 -4.68
C ILE A 315 30.17 -5.29 -6.01
N PRO A 316 29.64 -5.73 -7.19
CA PRO A 316 30.10 -5.26 -8.47
C PRO A 316 29.94 -3.72 -8.61
N PRO A 317 30.89 -3.01 -9.23
CA PRO A 317 30.81 -1.56 -9.43
C PRO A 317 29.52 -1.10 -10.10
N GLU A 318 28.99 -1.90 -11.05
CA GLU A 318 27.74 -1.59 -11.75
C GLU A 318 26.55 -1.57 -10.79
N LEU A 319 26.50 -2.52 -9.83
CA LEU A 319 25.44 -2.56 -8.81
C LEU A 319 25.62 -1.43 -7.80
N GLN A 320 26.86 -1.10 -7.42
CA GLN A 320 27.12 0.05 -6.54
C GLN A 320 26.63 1.34 -7.18
N THR A 321 27.02 1.59 -8.45
CA THR A 321 26.60 2.78 -9.20
C THR A 321 25.09 2.85 -9.37
N LEU A 322 24.42 1.69 -9.60
CA LEU A 322 22.98 1.63 -9.74
C LEU A 322 22.24 2.09 -8.47
N LEU A 323 22.83 1.84 -7.31
CA LEU A 323 22.24 2.16 -6.00
C LEU A 323 22.62 3.57 -5.51
N GLU A 324 23.49 4.29 -6.19
CA GLU A 324 23.82 5.67 -5.82
C GLU A 324 22.61 6.61 -5.96
N PRO A 325 22.48 7.65 -5.09
CA PRO A 325 21.31 8.53 -5.06
C PRO A 325 21.07 9.30 -6.37
N ASP A 326 22.12 9.57 -7.12
CA ASP A 326 22.11 10.29 -8.39
C ASP A 326 22.18 9.39 -9.63
N SER A 327 22.08 8.08 -9.45
CA SER A 327 21.97 7.15 -10.58
C SER A 327 20.71 7.43 -11.39
N SER A 328 20.77 7.21 -12.71
CA SER A 328 19.61 7.40 -13.59
C SER A 328 18.41 6.54 -13.18
N LEU A 329 18.64 5.34 -12.62
CA LEU A 329 17.60 4.48 -12.12
C LEU A 329 16.92 5.08 -10.87
N ARG A 330 17.70 5.47 -9.86
CA ARG A 330 17.11 6.03 -8.61
C ARG A 330 16.42 7.36 -8.87
N LEU A 331 16.96 8.23 -9.71
CA LEU A 331 16.32 9.50 -10.09
C LEU A 331 15.00 9.25 -10.83
N ALA A 332 14.96 8.27 -11.74
CA ALA A 332 13.75 7.93 -12.45
C ALA A 332 12.66 7.33 -11.52
N TRP A 333 13.04 6.67 -10.43
CA TRP A 333 12.11 6.09 -9.47
C TRP A 333 11.61 7.08 -8.40
N LEU A 334 12.15 8.30 -8.36
CA LEU A 334 11.65 9.33 -7.46
C LEU A 334 10.38 9.98 -8.02
N PRO A 335 9.36 10.18 -7.22
CA PRO A 335 8.20 10.94 -7.65
C PRO A 335 8.55 12.44 -7.67
N HIS A 336 7.96 13.15 -8.60
CA HIS A 336 7.97 14.61 -8.67
C HIS A 336 6.55 15.14 -8.48
N ALA A 337 5.88 14.68 -7.42
CA ALA A 337 4.48 15.00 -7.15
C ALA A 337 4.23 16.51 -7.00
N GLU A 338 5.25 17.27 -6.57
CA GLU A 338 5.22 18.74 -6.48
C GLU A 338 5.06 19.44 -7.86
N GLN A 339 5.22 18.70 -8.96
CA GLN A 339 5.03 19.22 -10.30
C GLN A 339 3.64 18.92 -10.88
N ILE A 340 2.83 18.11 -10.22
CA ILE A 340 1.51 17.67 -10.71
C ILE A 340 0.54 18.86 -10.72
N THR A 341 -0.09 19.07 -11.89
CA THR A 341 -1.14 20.08 -12.09
C THR A 341 -2.51 19.48 -12.43
N ALA A 342 -2.54 18.20 -12.80
CA ALA A 342 -3.79 17.50 -13.09
C ALA A 342 -4.54 17.16 -11.79
N PRO A 343 -5.85 17.40 -11.71
CA PRO A 343 -6.68 16.94 -10.60
C PRO A 343 -6.44 15.47 -10.28
N THR A 344 -6.25 15.17 -8.98
CA THR A 344 -5.78 13.86 -8.50
C THR A 344 -6.67 13.32 -7.39
N LEU A 345 -7.31 12.16 -7.62
CA LEU A 345 -7.95 11.34 -6.60
C LEU A 345 -7.04 10.16 -6.25
N LEU A 346 -6.34 10.24 -5.12
CA LEU A 346 -5.41 9.22 -4.68
C LEU A 346 -6.08 8.27 -3.70
N TYR A 347 -6.04 6.96 -3.97
CA TYR A 347 -6.42 5.93 -3.02
C TYR A 347 -5.19 5.21 -2.49
N GLY A 348 -5.18 4.92 -1.18
CA GLY A 348 -4.15 4.14 -0.49
C GLY A 348 -4.71 3.26 0.63
N GLY A 349 -3.85 2.43 1.18
CA GLY A 349 -4.18 1.55 2.30
C GLY A 349 -3.16 1.65 3.44
N TRP A 350 -3.63 1.64 4.71
CA TRP A 350 -2.73 1.69 5.88
C TRP A 350 -1.81 0.45 5.98
N HIS A 351 -2.17 -0.63 5.30
CA HIS A 351 -1.42 -1.89 5.27
C HIS A 351 -0.95 -2.26 3.87
N ASP A 352 -1.04 -1.32 2.93
CA ASP A 352 -0.48 -1.47 1.60
C ASP A 352 1.05 -1.43 1.63
N ILE A 353 1.69 -2.14 0.68
CA ILE A 353 3.16 -2.15 0.53
C ILE A 353 3.74 -0.75 0.26
N PHE A 354 2.93 0.16 -0.30
CA PHE A 354 3.31 1.54 -0.61
C PHE A 354 2.78 2.57 0.40
N THR A 355 2.26 2.17 1.54
CA THR A 355 1.72 3.05 2.59
C THR A 355 2.68 4.20 2.93
N ASN A 356 4.00 3.92 2.94
CA ASN A 356 5.04 4.93 3.20
C ASN A 356 4.94 6.14 2.26
N SER A 357 4.55 5.95 1.01
CA SER A 357 4.52 7.01 -0.01
C SER A 357 3.19 7.71 -0.18
N GLN A 358 2.06 7.04 0.05
CA GLN A 358 0.74 7.55 -0.34
C GLN A 358 0.36 8.88 0.34
N PRO A 359 0.47 9.05 1.66
CA PRO A 359 0.20 10.34 2.29
C PRO A 359 1.22 11.43 1.90
N ARG A 360 2.48 11.05 1.66
CA ARG A 360 3.53 11.97 1.22
C ARG A 360 3.26 12.50 -0.19
N LEU A 361 2.85 11.63 -1.12
CA LEU A 361 2.45 12.01 -2.49
C LEU A 361 1.31 13.01 -2.45
N TYR A 362 0.25 12.71 -1.67
CA TYR A 362 -0.88 13.63 -1.50
C TYR A 362 -0.44 14.99 -0.97
N ASN A 363 0.41 15.03 0.06
CA ASN A 363 0.88 16.28 0.64
C ASN A 363 1.77 17.08 -0.32
N ALA A 364 2.61 16.40 -1.11
CA ALA A 364 3.50 17.04 -2.08
C ALA A 364 2.77 17.64 -3.28
N ILE A 365 1.59 17.12 -3.67
CA ILE A 365 0.80 17.64 -4.80
C ILE A 365 0.33 19.06 -4.48
N PRO A 366 0.69 20.11 -5.28
CA PRO A 366 0.45 21.52 -4.94
C PRO A 366 -0.94 22.01 -5.38
N LEU A 367 -1.96 21.15 -5.28
CA LEU A 367 -3.32 21.47 -5.68
C LEU A 367 -4.18 21.90 -4.47
N ALA A 368 -5.13 22.79 -4.72
CA ALA A 368 -6.12 23.19 -3.73
C ALA A 368 -7.06 22.02 -3.37
N PRO A 369 -7.68 22.04 -2.19
CA PRO A 369 -8.77 21.12 -1.85
C PRO A 369 -9.84 21.10 -2.95
N GLY A 370 -10.43 19.94 -3.20
CA GLY A 370 -11.35 19.70 -4.31
C GLY A 370 -10.67 19.31 -5.63
N LYS A 371 -9.43 19.76 -5.87
CA LYS A 371 -8.62 19.32 -7.01
C LYS A 371 -7.64 18.20 -6.65
N LYS A 372 -7.45 17.93 -5.37
CA LYS A 372 -6.80 16.73 -4.88
C LYS A 372 -7.60 16.13 -3.73
N GLN A 373 -7.69 14.83 -3.68
CA GLN A 373 -8.34 14.09 -2.62
C GLN A 373 -7.51 12.86 -2.27
N LEU A 374 -7.51 12.49 -0.99
CA LEU A 374 -6.90 11.27 -0.47
C LEU A 374 -7.97 10.40 0.17
N VAL A 375 -8.02 9.14 -0.24
CA VAL A 375 -8.81 8.10 0.43
C VAL A 375 -7.87 7.05 0.98
N MET A 376 -7.83 6.85 2.30
CA MET A 376 -6.96 5.85 2.96
C MET A 376 -7.80 4.78 3.63
N GLY A 377 -7.72 3.55 3.12
CA GLY A 377 -8.44 2.39 3.63
C GLY A 377 -7.67 1.59 4.70
N ASP A 378 -8.39 0.74 5.44
CA ASP A 378 -7.82 -0.33 6.28
C ASP A 378 -7.55 -1.56 5.39
N THR A 379 -6.73 -1.39 4.36
CA THR A 379 -6.57 -2.34 3.26
C THR A 379 -5.11 -2.68 2.99
N TYR A 380 -4.92 -3.86 2.42
CA TYR A 380 -3.67 -4.35 1.85
C TYR A 380 -3.68 -4.20 0.34
N HIS A 381 -2.56 -4.43 -0.31
CA HIS A 381 -2.38 -4.24 -1.76
C HIS A 381 -3.33 -5.06 -2.65
N LEU A 382 -3.80 -6.22 -2.21
CA LEU A 382 -4.72 -7.07 -2.99
C LEU A 382 -6.20 -6.84 -2.69
N ASN A 383 -6.55 -5.94 -1.75
CA ASN A 383 -7.94 -5.68 -1.42
C ASN A 383 -8.34 -4.19 -1.38
N PRO A 384 -7.91 -3.35 -2.35
CA PRO A 384 -8.33 -1.95 -2.41
C PRO A 384 -9.85 -1.83 -2.49
N GLY A 385 -10.39 -0.86 -1.75
CA GLY A 385 -11.83 -0.62 -1.71
C GLY A 385 -12.66 -1.68 -0.96
N SER A 386 -12.03 -2.54 -0.15
CA SER A 386 -12.77 -3.53 0.66
C SER A 386 -13.85 -2.86 1.51
N GLY A 387 -15.09 -3.34 1.39
CA GLY A 387 -16.28 -2.81 2.07
C GLY A 387 -16.87 -1.55 1.46
N PHE A 388 -16.26 -0.93 0.44
CA PHE A 388 -16.80 0.27 -0.20
C PHE A 388 -18.18 -0.02 -0.81
N GLY A 389 -19.10 0.93 -0.63
CA GLY A 389 -20.51 0.79 -1.01
C GLY A 389 -21.38 0.16 0.08
N ASP A 390 -20.80 -0.40 1.15
CA ASP A 390 -21.56 -0.86 2.31
C ASP A 390 -21.99 0.35 3.19
N PRO A 391 -23.06 0.23 3.98
CA PRO A 391 -23.46 1.28 4.93
C PRO A 391 -22.31 1.64 5.89
N GLY A 392 -22.01 2.94 6.00
CA GLY A 392 -20.91 3.43 6.84
C GLY A 392 -19.54 3.44 6.17
N TYR A 393 -19.44 2.99 4.92
CA TYR A 393 -18.22 3.01 4.12
C TYR A 393 -18.30 4.07 3.01
N PRO A 394 -17.16 4.45 2.43
CA PRO A 394 -17.13 5.26 1.21
C PRO A 394 -17.90 4.61 0.05
N PRO A 395 -18.33 5.38 -0.94
CA PRO A 395 -18.84 4.83 -2.19
C PRO A 395 -17.84 3.90 -2.84
N ARG A 396 -18.32 2.93 -3.64
CA ARG A 396 -17.43 2.01 -4.36
C ARG A 396 -16.36 2.77 -5.15
N LEU A 397 -15.19 2.16 -5.25
CA LEU A 397 -14.00 2.78 -5.85
C LEU A 397 -14.21 3.12 -7.34
N ASP A 398 -14.91 2.26 -8.09
CA ASP A 398 -15.31 2.51 -9.49
C ASP A 398 -16.30 3.68 -9.62
N VAL A 399 -17.19 3.87 -8.65
CA VAL A 399 -18.11 5.02 -8.57
C VAL A 399 -17.37 6.33 -8.31
N LEU A 400 -16.44 6.33 -7.35
CA LEU A 400 -15.56 7.47 -7.07
C LEU A 400 -14.74 7.84 -8.31
N GLN A 401 -14.18 6.85 -9.00
CA GLN A 401 -13.41 7.02 -10.23
C GLN A 401 -14.29 7.68 -11.34
N ARG A 402 -15.50 7.16 -11.57
CA ARG A 402 -16.40 7.70 -12.56
C ARG A 402 -16.81 9.13 -12.23
N ALA A 403 -17.18 9.42 -10.96
CA ALA A 403 -17.53 10.76 -10.52
C ALA A 403 -16.37 11.75 -10.73
N TRP A 404 -15.13 11.33 -10.44
CA TRP A 404 -13.93 12.13 -10.67
C TRP A 404 -13.74 12.47 -12.14
N PHE A 405 -13.83 11.48 -13.03
CA PHE A 405 -13.67 11.71 -14.46
C PHE A 405 -14.86 12.48 -15.06
N ASP A 406 -16.10 12.26 -14.63
CA ASP A 406 -17.25 13.03 -15.07
C ASP A 406 -17.06 14.53 -14.75
N ARG A 407 -16.48 14.86 -13.58
CA ARG A 407 -16.18 16.23 -13.20
C ARG A 407 -15.06 16.85 -14.04
N TRP A 408 -13.94 16.13 -14.22
CA TRP A 408 -12.73 16.72 -14.78
C TRP A 408 -12.54 16.47 -16.27
N LEU A 409 -13.21 15.47 -16.87
CA LEU A 409 -13.10 15.17 -18.29
C LEU A 409 -14.37 15.53 -19.09
N LYS A 410 -15.53 15.64 -18.42
CA LYS A 410 -16.80 16.01 -19.07
C LYS A 410 -17.37 17.34 -18.57
N ASP A 411 -16.73 17.99 -17.60
CA ASP A 411 -17.19 19.23 -16.94
C ASP A 411 -18.59 19.09 -16.30
N ILE A 412 -18.94 17.88 -15.86
CA ILE A 412 -20.20 17.66 -15.15
C ILE A 412 -20.05 18.15 -13.71
N ASP A 413 -20.87 19.11 -13.32
CA ASP A 413 -20.94 19.59 -11.94
C ASP A 413 -21.71 18.59 -11.09
N ASN A 414 -20.97 17.63 -10.49
CA ASN A 414 -21.53 16.54 -9.69
C ASN A 414 -21.15 16.66 -8.19
N GLY A 415 -20.42 17.70 -7.81
CA GLY A 415 -20.05 17.97 -6.41
C GLY A 415 -18.94 17.06 -5.84
N ILE A 416 -18.26 16.21 -6.63
CA ILE A 416 -17.20 15.32 -6.13
C ILE A 416 -16.05 16.12 -5.47
N GLU A 417 -15.80 17.35 -5.90
CA GLU A 417 -14.81 18.24 -5.29
C GLU A 417 -15.12 18.62 -3.83
N THR A 418 -16.37 18.44 -3.37
CA THR A 418 -16.77 18.66 -1.98
C THR A 418 -16.64 17.42 -1.10
N TYR A 419 -16.40 16.25 -1.68
CA TYR A 419 -16.04 15.04 -0.94
C TYR A 419 -14.75 15.30 -0.18
N GLY A 420 -14.73 15.06 1.12
CA GLY A 420 -13.68 15.57 2.03
C GLY A 420 -12.27 15.48 1.47
N PRO A 421 -11.38 16.46 1.70
CA PRO A 421 -10.02 16.46 1.17
C PRO A 421 -9.24 15.18 1.53
N VAL A 422 -9.45 14.67 2.75
CA VAL A 422 -8.93 13.40 3.22
C VAL A 422 -10.06 12.59 3.84
N THR A 423 -10.38 11.45 3.23
CA THR A 423 -11.29 10.44 3.76
C THR A 423 -10.45 9.25 4.23
N SER A 424 -10.43 8.99 5.52
CA SER A 424 -9.51 8.02 6.12
C SER A 424 -10.25 7.05 7.04
N TYR A 425 -9.92 5.77 6.93
CA TYR A 425 -10.21 4.82 7.99
C TYR A 425 -9.24 5.10 9.15
N GLN A 426 -9.73 5.78 10.17
CA GLN A 426 -8.98 6.02 11.39
C GLN A 426 -8.94 4.71 12.20
N GLN A 427 -7.78 4.10 12.31
CA GLN A 427 -7.61 2.81 12.99
C GLN A 427 -8.11 2.91 14.45
N GLY A 428 -8.90 1.94 14.89
CA GLY A 428 -9.56 1.97 16.21
C GLY A 428 -10.85 2.81 16.29
N ASN A 429 -11.25 3.51 15.19
CA ASN A 429 -12.46 4.33 15.15
C ASN A 429 -13.38 4.05 13.95
N GLY A 430 -12.83 3.90 12.74
CA GLY A 430 -13.60 3.74 11.50
C GLY A 430 -13.43 4.91 10.52
N TRP A 431 -14.33 5.02 9.54
CA TRP A 431 -14.24 6.04 8.48
C TRP A 431 -14.54 7.44 9.00
N THR A 432 -13.66 8.37 8.67
CA THR A 432 -13.77 9.80 9.03
C THR A 432 -13.26 10.68 7.91
N THR A 433 -13.61 11.96 7.94
CA THR A 433 -13.05 12.97 7.04
C THR A 433 -12.28 14.02 7.82
N THR A 434 -11.26 14.60 7.18
CA THR A 434 -10.49 15.71 7.71
C THR A 434 -10.04 16.62 6.57
N ASP A 435 -9.72 17.87 6.89
CA ASP A 435 -9.26 18.87 5.90
C ASP A 435 -7.81 18.64 5.44
N ARG A 436 -7.03 17.86 6.19
CA ARG A 436 -5.60 17.58 5.91
C ARG A 436 -5.10 16.33 6.61
N PHE A 437 -3.96 15.84 6.16
CA PHE A 437 -3.16 14.83 6.84
C PHE A 437 -1.71 15.35 7.02
N PRO A 438 -1.10 15.23 8.22
CA PRO A 438 -1.68 14.78 9.51
C PRO A 438 -2.83 15.67 9.99
N ARG A 439 -3.71 15.11 10.84
CA ARG A 439 -4.86 15.83 11.42
C ARG A 439 -4.39 17.05 12.20
N ALA A 440 -5.24 18.07 12.27
CA ALA A 440 -4.98 19.25 13.08
C ALA A 440 -4.94 18.91 14.57
N GLY A 441 -4.13 19.64 15.33
CA GLY A 441 -4.09 19.56 16.80
C GLY A 441 -3.17 18.48 17.37
N VAL A 442 -2.50 17.68 16.52
CA VAL A 442 -1.49 16.74 17.00
C VAL A 442 -0.12 17.40 17.14
N GLU A 443 0.62 17.02 18.16
CA GLU A 443 1.99 17.44 18.41
C GLU A 443 2.86 16.22 18.70
N HIS A 444 4.06 16.20 18.17
CA HIS A 444 5.02 15.15 18.48
C HIS A 444 5.50 15.24 19.92
N ARG A 445 5.39 14.14 20.65
CA ARG A 445 5.76 14.01 22.07
C ARG A 445 6.65 12.82 22.27
N ARG A 446 7.70 12.99 23.11
CA ARG A 446 8.54 11.87 23.53
C ARG A 446 7.81 11.04 24.56
N MET A 447 7.84 9.71 24.36
CA MET A 447 7.54 8.74 25.40
C MET A 447 8.76 7.83 25.56
N TYR A 448 9.26 7.71 26.78
CA TYR A 448 10.55 7.09 27.08
C TYR A 448 10.40 5.60 27.37
N LEU A 449 11.28 4.79 26.78
CA LEU A 449 11.36 3.37 27.02
C LEU A 449 12.03 3.13 28.38
N ALA A 450 11.39 2.33 29.24
CA ALA A 450 11.86 2.05 30.60
C ALA A 450 11.79 0.54 30.90
N ALA A 451 12.78 0.02 31.63
CA ALA A 451 12.89 -1.41 31.93
C ALA A 451 11.87 -1.91 32.99
N GLN A 452 11.23 -1.03 33.72
CA GLN A 452 10.25 -1.43 34.73
C GLN A 452 9.05 -2.13 34.06
N PRO A 453 8.58 -3.27 34.62
CA PRO A 453 7.47 -4.01 34.01
C PRO A 453 6.19 -3.19 33.92
N SER A 454 5.52 -3.26 32.76
CA SER A 454 4.19 -2.70 32.59
C SER A 454 3.08 -3.61 33.15
N GLY A 455 3.36 -4.91 33.28
CA GLY A 455 2.40 -5.92 33.70
C GLY A 455 1.37 -6.31 32.64
N THR A 456 1.65 -5.97 31.36
CA THR A 456 0.66 -6.14 30.26
C THR A 456 0.92 -7.35 29.37
N THR A 457 2.10 -7.96 29.46
CA THR A 457 2.44 -9.19 28.72
C THR A 457 3.41 -10.07 29.53
N ALA A 458 3.28 -11.38 29.38
CA ALA A 458 4.17 -12.37 29.99
C ALA A 458 4.95 -13.17 28.93
N THR A 459 4.78 -12.85 27.64
CA THR A 459 5.30 -13.66 26.54
C THR A 459 6.38 -12.98 25.71
N SER A 460 6.54 -11.65 25.83
CA SER A 460 7.65 -10.92 25.20
C SER A 460 9.00 -11.23 25.85
N VAL A 461 10.10 -10.93 25.17
CA VAL A 461 11.45 -11.07 25.71
C VAL A 461 11.63 -10.21 26.98
N HIS A 462 11.02 -9.03 26.98
CA HIS A 462 10.97 -8.13 28.14
C HIS A 462 9.68 -7.31 28.12
N ASP A 463 8.98 -7.23 29.25
CA ASP A 463 7.80 -6.40 29.46
C ASP A 463 8.22 -5.09 30.17
N GLY A 464 8.48 -4.03 29.39
CA GLY A 464 8.84 -2.70 29.86
C GLY A 464 7.66 -1.72 29.88
N SER A 465 7.89 -0.53 30.39
CA SER A 465 6.96 0.59 30.44
C SER A 465 7.31 1.71 29.46
N LEU A 466 6.31 2.39 28.97
CA LEU A 466 6.44 3.60 28.16
C LEU A 466 6.00 4.81 29.02
N LEU A 467 6.92 5.73 29.27
CA LEU A 467 6.77 6.79 30.28
C LEU A 467 6.81 8.19 29.66
N ALA A 468 6.12 9.14 30.27
CA ALA A 468 6.19 10.56 29.88
C ALA A 468 7.52 11.26 30.27
N SER A 469 8.34 10.63 31.15
CA SER A 469 9.63 11.14 31.59
C SER A 469 10.72 10.07 31.54
N PRO A 470 12.01 10.44 31.37
CA PRO A 470 13.10 9.49 31.33
C PRO A 470 13.16 8.61 32.59
N PRO A 471 13.56 7.32 32.47
CA PRO A 471 13.78 6.44 33.62
C PRO A 471 14.94 6.93 34.48
N SER A 472 14.96 6.53 35.75
CA SER A 472 15.96 7.02 36.73
C SER A 472 17.28 6.20 36.76
N GLY A 473 17.33 5.06 36.08
CA GLY A 473 18.52 4.16 36.12
C GLY A 473 18.90 3.67 34.73
N THR A 474 20.17 3.24 34.60
CA THR A 474 20.67 2.64 33.37
C THR A 474 20.48 1.13 33.38
N THR A 475 19.91 0.57 32.30
CA THR A 475 19.69 -0.86 32.10
C THR A 475 19.98 -1.23 30.67
N THR A 476 20.56 -2.38 30.43
CA THR A 476 20.75 -2.93 29.09
C THR A 476 19.83 -4.14 28.91
N LEU A 477 19.01 -4.11 27.87
CA LEU A 477 18.15 -5.20 27.46
C LEU A 477 18.72 -5.85 26.21
N THR A 478 18.53 -7.15 26.06
CA THR A 478 19.06 -7.92 24.92
C THR A 478 17.92 -8.58 24.16
N VAL A 479 17.95 -8.47 22.83
CA VAL A 479 17.02 -9.13 21.92
C VAL A 479 17.80 -9.86 20.83
N ALA A 480 17.38 -11.08 20.51
CA ALA A 480 17.97 -11.88 19.44
C ALA A 480 17.05 -11.92 18.22
N PRO A 481 17.60 -12.08 17.00
CA PRO A 481 16.78 -12.34 15.83
C PRO A 481 15.91 -13.61 16.01
N GLY A 482 14.64 -13.53 15.65
CA GLY A 482 13.68 -14.62 15.72
C GLY A 482 12.80 -14.69 14.49
N LEU A 483 11.84 -15.63 14.47
CA LEU A 483 10.94 -15.87 13.36
C LEU A 483 9.46 -15.61 13.68
N SER A 484 9.15 -15.12 14.88
CA SER A 484 7.76 -14.86 15.29
C SER A 484 7.08 -13.79 14.40
N SER A 485 7.85 -12.93 13.76
CA SER A 485 7.38 -11.95 12.75
C SER A 485 6.73 -12.59 11.51
N LEU A 486 6.95 -13.90 11.24
CA LEU A 486 6.22 -14.64 10.19
C LEU A 486 4.69 -14.61 10.39
N CYS A 487 4.23 -14.47 11.64
CA CYS A 487 2.82 -14.29 11.97
C CYS A 487 2.64 -12.87 12.52
N SER A 488 2.62 -11.89 11.64
CA SER A 488 2.48 -10.47 11.96
C SER A 488 1.73 -9.72 10.84
N ARG A 489 1.26 -8.51 11.15
CA ARG A 489 0.73 -7.59 10.14
C ARG A 489 1.77 -7.22 9.09
N ASP A 490 3.04 -7.10 9.48
CA ASP A 490 4.14 -6.82 8.57
C ASP A 490 4.35 -7.96 7.55
N ALA A 491 4.24 -9.22 8.00
CA ALA A 491 4.28 -10.36 7.09
C ALA A 491 3.07 -10.38 6.14
N ALA A 492 1.88 -10.01 6.64
CA ALA A 492 0.69 -9.88 5.80
C ALA A 492 0.85 -8.76 4.76
N GLN A 493 1.41 -7.61 5.14
CA GLN A 493 1.71 -6.50 4.24
C GLN A 493 2.72 -6.90 3.17
N GLU A 494 3.83 -7.53 3.54
CA GLU A 494 4.87 -7.98 2.61
C GLU A 494 4.37 -9.03 1.60
N LEU A 495 3.37 -9.81 1.97
CA LEU A 495 2.69 -10.74 1.08
C LEU A 495 1.44 -10.13 0.43
N ALA A 496 1.40 -8.79 0.33
CA ALA A 496 0.34 -8.02 -0.32
C ALA A 496 -1.08 -8.27 0.24
N GLY A 497 -1.19 -8.82 1.45
CA GLY A 497 -2.46 -9.14 2.10
C GLY A 497 -2.83 -10.63 2.09
N LEU A 498 -2.06 -11.53 1.46
CA LEU A 498 -2.38 -12.95 1.42
C LEU A 498 -2.45 -13.59 2.81
N LEU A 499 -1.58 -13.19 3.74
CA LEU A 499 -1.65 -13.65 5.14
C LEU A 499 -2.68 -12.90 5.98
N ALA A 500 -3.27 -11.83 5.47
CA ALA A 500 -4.32 -11.10 6.18
C ALA A 500 -5.60 -11.94 6.39
N VAL A 501 -5.74 -13.05 5.67
CA VAL A 501 -6.83 -14.01 5.88
C VAL A 501 -6.81 -14.67 7.26
N ILE A 502 -5.67 -14.65 7.98
CA ILE A 502 -5.48 -15.23 9.32
C ILE A 502 -5.45 -14.10 10.35
N ASP A 503 -6.55 -13.89 11.05
CA ASP A 503 -6.70 -12.80 12.04
C ASP A 503 -5.64 -12.82 13.14
N GLY A 504 -5.28 -14.00 13.64
CA GLY A 504 -4.27 -14.16 14.67
C GLY A 504 -2.86 -13.70 14.25
N CYS A 505 -2.62 -13.49 12.94
CA CYS A 505 -1.38 -12.88 12.43
C CYS A 505 -1.59 -11.40 12.06
N ALA A 506 -2.69 -11.08 11.37
CA ALA A 506 -2.90 -9.76 10.81
C ALA A 506 -3.48 -8.73 11.80
N LYS A 507 -4.26 -9.20 12.80
CA LYS A 507 -5.00 -8.34 13.73
C LYS A 507 -4.53 -8.47 15.19
N ASP A 508 -3.55 -9.35 15.46
CA ASP A 508 -3.02 -9.57 16.82
C ASP A 508 -1.50 -9.79 16.79
N ASN A 509 -0.76 -8.83 17.29
CA ASN A 509 0.71 -8.82 17.25
C ASN A 509 1.37 -9.67 18.35
N ARG A 510 0.60 -10.24 19.30
CA ARG A 510 1.15 -10.99 20.45
C ARG A 510 2.03 -12.17 20.07
N ILE A 511 1.87 -12.73 18.87
CA ILE A 511 2.78 -13.77 18.37
C ILE A 511 4.14 -13.16 17.99
N ALA A 512 4.16 -12.07 17.21
CA ALA A 512 5.39 -11.39 16.82
C ALA A 512 6.13 -10.79 18.04
N GLU A 513 5.39 -10.31 19.03
CA GLU A 513 5.95 -9.75 20.27
C GLU A 513 6.78 -10.75 21.10
N ARG A 514 6.67 -12.06 20.84
CA ARG A 514 7.47 -13.09 21.55
C ARG A 514 8.98 -12.94 21.35
N ASP A 515 9.38 -12.37 20.22
CA ASP A 515 10.79 -12.12 19.89
C ASP A 515 11.16 -10.63 20.09
N ALA A 516 10.31 -9.85 20.76
CA ALA A 516 10.49 -8.40 20.93
C ALA A 516 10.65 -7.99 22.40
N LEU A 517 11.32 -6.84 22.59
CA LEU A 517 11.22 -6.03 23.79
C LEU A 517 9.98 -5.16 23.67
N THR A 518 9.05 -5.23 24.59
CA THR A 518 7.80 -4.45 24.57
C THR A 518 7.84 -3.36 25.64
N PHE A 519 7.29 -2.18 25.31
CA PHE A 519 7.17 -1.05 26.22
C PHE A 519 5.76 -0.48 26.14
N THR A 520 4.99 -0.54 27.23
CA THR A 520 3.56 -0.23 27.22
C THR A 520 3.24 0.93 28.17
N SER A 521 2.43 1.88 27.71
CA SER A 521 1.98 3.04 28.49
C SER A 521 0.95 2.68 29.56
N ALA A 522 0.66 3.62 30.44
CA ALA A 522 -0.60 3.62 31.20
C ALA A 522 -1.80 3.64 30.22
N PRO A 523 -3.00 3.18 30.66
CA PRO A 523 -4.20 3.26 29.83
C PRO A 523 -4.60 4.72 29.60
N VAL A 524 -5.06 5.05 28.40
CA VAL A 524 -5.61 6.37 28.12
C VAL A 524 -6.97 6.54 28.80
N ALA A 525 -7.23 7.71 29.37
CA ALA A 525 -8.47 7.99 30.08
C ALA A 525 -9.59 8.50 29.15
N ALA A 526 -9.21 9.04 28.00
CA ALA A 526 -10.10 9.59 26.97
C ALA A 526 -9.61 9.14 25.58
N PRO A 527 -10.47 9.21 24.55
CA PRO A 527 -10.02 8.96 23.19
C PRO A 527 -8.80 9.81 22.87
N THR A 528 -7.73 9.19 22.37
CA THR A 528 -6.44 9.83 22.10
C THR A 528 -6.05 9.62 20.66
N GLN A 529 -5.91 10.72 19.90
CA GLN A 529 -5.63 10.69 18.48
C GLN A 529 -4.14 10.62 18.21
N ILE A 530 -3.77 9.76 17.25
CA ILE A 530 -2.44 9.63 16.67
C ILE A 530 -2.59 9.92 15.18
N SER A 531 -1.84 10.90 14.63
CA SER A 531 -1.94 11.18 13.19
C SER A 531 -0.61 11.72 12.66
N GLY A 532 0.02 11.01 11.74
CA GLY A 532 1.28 11.39 11.12
C GLY A 532 2.41 10.37 11.24
N PRO A 533 3.64 10.75 10.86
CA PRO A 533 4.82 9.89 10.96
C PRO A 533 5.26 9.70 12.43
N VAL A 534 5.87 8.56 12.70
CA VAL A 534 6.38 8.18 14.04
C VAL A 534 7.85 7.84 13.92
N ASN A 535 8.66 8.19 14.90
CA ASN A 535 10.08 7.81 14.96
C ASN A 535 10.42 7.18 16.30
N VAL A 536 11.17 6.07 16.28
CA VAL A 536 11.68 5.41 17.49
C VAL A 536 13.19 5.64 17.57
N HIS A 537 13.62 6.46 18.55
CA HIS A 537 15.02 6.74 18.82
C HIS A 537 15.58 5.71 19.80
N LEU A 538 16.59 4.97 19.37
CA LEU A 538 17.21 3.88 20.13
C LEU A 538 18.68 4.17 20.44
N ASN A 539 19.08 4.01 21.69
CA ASN A 539 20.48 3.94 22.08
C ASN A 539 20.89 2.47 22.13
N THR A 540 21.79 2.05 21.25
CA THR A 540 22.09 0.63 21.01
C THR A 540 23.57 0.31 21.18
N VAL A 541 23.89 -0.94 21.49
CA VAL A 541 25.22 -1.52 21.43
C VAL A 541 25.15 -2.85 20.67
N LEU A 542 26.05 -3.04 19.72
CA LEU A 542 26.17 -4.29 18.96
C LEU A 542 27.54 -4.91 19.20
N ASP A 543 27.60 -6.24 19.18
CA ASP A 543 28.87 -7.01 19.27
C ASP A 543 29.48 -7.25 17.89
N THR A 544 28.82 -6.76 16.83
CA THR A 544 29.14 -6.94 15.41
C THR A 544 29.19 -5.61 14.66
N THR A 545 29.65 -5.63 13.43
CA THR A 545 29.78 -4.42 12.58
C THR A 545 28.47 -3.98 11.93
N ASP A 546 27.42 -4.82 12.01
CA ASP A 546 26.07 -4.47 11.58
C ASP A 546 25.00 -5.18 12.42
N GLY A 547 23.76 -4.74 12.30
CA GLY A 547 22.59 -5.30 12.95
C GLY A 547 21.30 -4.78 12.27
N TYR A 548 20.18 -5.33 12.68
CA TYR A 548 18.90 -5.00 12.11
C TYR A 548 17.86 -4.77 13.20
N TRP A 549 17.22 -3.60 13.15
CA TRP A 549 16.19 -3.22 14.12
C TRP A 549 14.87 -3.00 13.44
N THR A 550 13.83 -3.48 14.07
CA THR A 550 12.45 -3.19 13.72
C THR A 550 11.71 -2.64 14.92
N ALA A 551 10.77 -1.76 14.68
CA ALA A 551 9.87 -1.25 15.70
C ALA A 551 8.43 -1.23 15.18
N THR A 552 7.48 -1.58 16.07
CA THR A 552 6.05 -1.39 15.83
C THR A 552 5.49 -0.41 16.86
N LEU A 553 4.45 0.31 16.47
CA LEU A 553 3.58 1.05 17.37
C LEU A 553 2.23 0.34 17.39
N ASP A 554 1.78 -0.05 18.56
CA ASP A 554 0.63 -0.94 18.72
C ASP A 554 -0.44 -0.31 19.63
N ASP A 555 -1.70 -0.56 19.33
CA ASP A 555 -2.85 -0.33 20.21
C ASP A 555 -3.13 -1.61 21.01
N VAL A 556 -2.99 -1.54 22.32
CA VAL A 556 -3.28 -2.67 23.23
C VAL A 556 -4.61 -2.45 23.91
N ALA A 557 -5.58 -3.28 23.54
CA ALA A 557 -6.91 -3.29 24.11
C ALA A 557 -6.93 -3.80 25.56
N PRO A 558 -7.99 -3.52 26.36
CA PRO A 558 -8.10 -3.98 27.75
C PRO A 558 -8.05 -5.51 27.92
N ASP A 559 -8.40 -6.30 26.92
CA ASP A 559 -8.31 -7.76 26.91
C ASP A 559 -6.89 -8.28 26.57
N GLY A 560 -5.95 -7.36 26.31
CA GLY A 560 -4.57 -7.67 25.96
C GLY A 560 -4.31 -7.92 24.47
N THR A 561 -5.32 -7.86 23.61
CA THR A 561 -5.12 -7.89 22.15
C THR A 561 -4.25 -6.72 21.73
N SER A 562 -3.21 -6.97 20.94
CA SER A 562 -2.24 -5.98 20.48
C SER A 562 -2.37 -5.80 18.97
N THR A 563 -2.79 -4.62 18.52
CA THR A 563 -3.00 -4.32 17.10
C THR A 563 -1.94 -3.36 16.60
N VAL A 564 -1.16 -3.76 15.60
CA VAL A 564 -0.14 -2.88 14.98
C VAL A 564 -0.83 -1.71 14.29
N LEU A 565 -0.48 -0.48 14.65
CA LEU A 565 -0.91 0.76 13.99
C LEU A 565 0.04 1.13 12.86
N THR A 566 1.35 0.99 13.10
CA THR A 566 2.39 1.25 12.12
C THR A 566 3.68 0.54 12.51
N SER A 567 4.57 0.37 11.55
CA SER A 567 5.88 -0.27 11.74
C SER A 567 6.97 0.40 10.92
N GLY A 568 8.21 0.11 11.29
CA GLY A 568 9.41 0.54 10.58
C GLY A 568 10.60 -0.35 10.87
N GLN A 569 11.65 -0.20 10.09
CA GLN A 569 12.86 -1.04 10.18
C GLN A 569 14.09 -0.26 9.75
N LEU A 570 15.27 -0.67 10.27
CA LEU A 570 16.53 -0.04 9.94
C LEU A 570 17.71 -1.02 10.07
N THR A 571 18.51 -1.11 9.02
CA THR A 571 19.85 -1.69 9.05
C THR A 571 20.81 -0.71 9.72
N SER A 572 21.46 -1.11 10.77
CA SER A 572 22.24 -0.21 11.65
C SER A 572 23.32 0.58 10.90
N SER A 573 24.01 -0.05 9.96
CA SER A 573 25.07 0.62 9.19
C SER A 573 24.53 1.58 8.13
N LEU A 574 23.25 1.46 7.74
CA LEU A 574 22.61 2.31 6.72
C LEU A 574 21.79 3.45 7.35
N ARG A 575 22.09 3.84 8.58
CA ARG A 575 21.41 4.91 9.32
C ARG A 575 21.68 6.33 8.82
N GLY A 576 22.55 6.49 7.83
CA GLY A 576 22.82 7.80 7.24
C GLY A 576 21.58 8.42 6.62
N ILE A 577 21.25 9.67 6.98
CA ILE A 577 20.07 10.40 6.47
C ILE A 577 20.48 11.59 5.62
N ASP A 578 19.56 11.99 4.75
CA ASP A 578 19.58 13.29 4.08
C ASP A 578 18.81 14.28 4.96
N GLU A 579 19.52 15.19 5.61
CA GLU A 579 18.94 16.18 6.51
C GLU A 579 17.96 17.14 5.79
N GLY A 580 18.22 17.47 4.53
CA GLY A 580 17.37 18.38 3.75
C GLY A 580 16.01 17.78 3.37
N ARG A 581 15.90 16.45 3.39
CA ARG A 581 14.69 15.69 3.06
C ARG A 581 14.05 15.04 4.28
N SER A 582 14.71 15.05 5.43
CA SER A 582 14.20 14.53 6.70
C SER A 582 13.33 15.55 7.41
N GLU A 583 12.30 15.08 8.10
CA GLU A 583 11.40 15.94 8.88
C GLU A 583 11.72 15.87 10.37
N ARG A 584 11.53 17.00 11.05
CA ARG A 584 11.74 17.13 12.50
C ARG A 584 10.57 17.83 13.16
N SER A 585 10.25 17.43 14.38
CA SER A 585 9.30 18.10 15.24
C SER A 585 9.90 19.40 15.85
N ALA A 586 9.03 20.20 16.44
CA ALA A 586 9.42 21.50 17.05
C ALA A 586 10.51 21.36 18.15
N ASN A 587 10.61 20.21 18.81
CA ASN A 587 11.64 19.92 19.80
C ASN A 587 12.99 19.46 19.17
N GLY A 588 13.09 19.41 17.86
CA GLY A 588 14.29 19.03 17.09
C GLY A 588 14.45 17.54 16.82
N ASP A 589 13.56 16.69 17.33
CA ASP A 589 13.63 15.23 17.08
C ASP A 589 13.20 14.90 15.66
N LEU A 590 13.80 13.86 15.09
CA LEU A 590 13.34 13.29 13.84
C LEU A 590 11.91 12.76 13.98
N THR A 591 11.10 13.04 12.97
CA THR A 591 9.74 12.49 12.82
C THR A 591 9.67 11.57 11.62
N ASP A 592 10.37 11.93 10.55
CA ASP A 592 10.44 11.19 9.31
C ASP A 592 11.88 11.22 8.74
N PRO A 593 12.76 10.29 9.17
CA PRO A 593 14.13 10.21 8.68
C PRO A 593 14.16 9.76 7.21
N PHE A 594 14.82 10.53 6.36
CA PHE A 594 15.08 10.16 4.97
C PHE A 594 16.43 9.48 4.83
N TYR A 595 16.47 8.14 4.92
CA TYR A 595 17.71 7.39 4.78
C TYR A 595 18.24 7.43 3.34
N THR A 596 19.56 7.63 3.18
CA THR A 596 20.21 7.63 1.86
C THR A 596 20.28 6.25 1.24
N LEU A 597 20.39 5.20 2.05
CA LEU A 597 20.43 3.78 1.66
C LEU A 597 21.47 3.49 0.56
N THR A 598 22.66 4.07 0.68
CA THR A 598 23.77 3.84 -0.24
C THR A 598 24.98 3.28 0.49
N LEU A 599 25.84 2.54 -0.23
CA LEU A 599 27.08 2.04 0.33
C LEU A 599 28.06 3.16 0.66
N ALA A 600 28.09 4.24 -0.16
CA ALA A 600 28.94 5.40 0.09
C ALA A 600 28.58 6.13 1.40
N ALA A 601 27.30 6.16 1.77
CA ALA A 601 26.82 6.76 3.02
C ALA A 601 26.80 5.76 4.20
N ARG A 602 27.24 4.53 3.99
CA ARG A 602 27.27 3.48 5.00
C ARG A 602 28.18 3.87 6.18
N GLN A 603 27.70 3.66 7.38
CA GLN A 603 28.41 3.94 8.64
C GLN A 603 28.49 2.65 9.47
N PRO A 604 29.51 1.79 9.27
CA PRO A 604 29.66 0.56 10.03
C PRO A 604 29.63 0.79 11.54
N ILE A 605 29.07 -0.16 12.28
CA ILE A 605 29.04 -0.12 13.74
C ILE A 605 30.41 -0.49 14.29
N VAL A 606 30.83 0.19 15.35
CA VAL A 606 32.03 -0.21 16.13
C VAL A 606 31.55 -1.13 17.25
N PRO A 607 31.92 -2.43 17.23
CA PRO A 607 31.49 -3.38 18.24
C PRO A 607 31.74 -2.90 19.67
N GLY A 608 30.78 -3.07 20.56
CA GLY A 608 30.83 -2.66 21.96
C GLY A 608 30.74 -1.15 22.21
N ARG A 609 30.52 -0.33 21.18
CA ARG A 609 30.35 1.13 21.33
C ARG A 609 28.88 1.53 21.21
N PRO A 610 28.38 2.42 22.07
CA PRO A 610 27.04 2.99 21.93
C PRO A 610 26.84 3.67 20.57
N THR A 611 25.71 3.39 19.95
CA THR A 611 25.30 3.99 18.67
C THR A 611 23.82 4.32 18.75
N THR A 612 23.45 5.56 18.41
CA THR A 612 22.05 5.95 18.33
C THR A 612 21.50 5.67 16.94
N LEU A 613 20.27 5.21 16.89
CA LEU A 613 19.52 4.89 15.68
C LEU A 613 18.15 5.56 15.76
N ASP A 614 17.70 6.09 14.65
CA ASP A 614 16.34 6.60 14.50
C ASP A 614 15.59 5.69 13.52
N VAL A 615 14.65 4.89 14.04
CA VAL A 615 13.83 3.98 13.23
C VAL A 615 12.54 4.70 12.88
N GLY A 616 12.45 5.20 11.65
CA GLY A 616 11.23 5.82 11.12
C GLY A 616 10.16 4.76 10.85
N LEU A 617 8.96 4.96 11.42
CA LEU A 617 7.77 4.18 11.13
C LEU A 617 6.93 4.90 10.07
N THR A 618 6.19 4.14 9.25
CA THR A 618 5.29 4.76 8.27
C THR A 618 4.22 5.62 8.96
N ALA A 619 3.76 6.67 8.28
CA ALA A 619 2.72 7.53 8.84
C ALA A 619 1.43 6.73 9.09
N THR A 620 0.68 7.10 10.13
CA THR A 620 -0.56 6.42 10.54
C THR A 620 -1.64 7.41 10.95
N ASP A 621 -2.89 6.94 11.01
CA ASP A 621 -4.05 7.67 11.52
C ASP A 621 -4.86 6.73 12.42
N ALA A 622 -4.88 6.99 13.72
CA ALA A 622 -5.49 6.10 14.71
C ALA A 622 -6.15 6.88 15.85
N LEU A 623 -7.07 6.20 16.55
CA LEU A 623 -7.71 6.69 17.76
C LEU A 623 -7.67 5.59 18.83
N LEU A 624 -6.84 5.78 19.84
CA LEU A 624 -6.85 4.91 21.03
C LEU A 624 -8.14 5.16 21.82
N GLN A 625 -8.89 4.10 22.08
CA GLN A 625 -10.12 4.16 22.87
C GLN A 625 -9.80 4.26 24.38
N PRO A 626 -10.71 4.81 25.22
CA PRO A 626 -10.52 4.81 26.67
C PRO A 626 -10.24 3.41 27.22
N GLY A 627 -9.21 3.29 28.07
CA GLY A 627 -8.74 2.02 28.62
C GLY A 627 -7.69 1.30 27.77
N HIS A 628 -7.53 1.66 26.49
CA HIS A 628 -6.45 1.17 25.63
C HIS A 628 -5.09 1.75 26.03
N ARG A 629 -4.03 1.14 25.56
CA ARG A 629 -2.64 1.52 25.86
C ARG A 629 -1.83 1.60 24.57
N LEU A 630 -0.90 2.52 24.54
CA LEU A 630 0.11 2.58 23.48
C LEU A 630 1.27 1.65 23.82
N ARG A 631 1.70 0.84 22.86
CA ARG A 631 2.87 -0.02 23.00
C ARG A 631 3.87 0.24 21.88
N VAL A 632 5.15 0.22 22.23
CA VAL A 632 6.26 0.12 21.28
C VAL A 632 6.88 -1.26 21.43
N SER A 633 6.99 -2.01 20.33
CA SER A 633 7.69 -3.29 20.32
C SER A 633 8.98 -3.15 19.50
N VAL A 634 10.12 -3.58 20.03
CA VAL A 634 11.44 -3.47 19.39
C VAL A 634 12.01 -4.87 19.22
N ALA A 635 12.33 -5.26 18.00
CA ALA A 635 12.88 -6.57 17.68
C ALA A 635 14.13 -6.50 16.78
N ALA A 636 14.84 -7.62 16.68
CA ALA A 636 16.07 -7.77 15.89
C ALA A 636 15.84 -8.44 14.53
N SER A 637 14.59 -8.62 14.12
CA SER A 637 14.19 -9.25 12.85
C SER A 637 12.79 -8.84 12.45
N ASN A 638 12.50 -8.87 11.14
CA ASN A 638 11.16 -8.62 10.59
C ASN A 638 10.93 -9.45 9.31
N PHE A 639 11.26 -10.74 9.37
CA PHE A 639 11.06 -11.62 8.23
C PHE A 639 9.56 -11.93 8.03
N PRO A 640 8.99 -11.86 6.80
CA PRO A 640 9.63 -11.67 5.49
C PRO A 640 9.72 -10.22 5.00
N LYS A 641 9.20 -9.21 5.74
CA LYS A 641 9.18 -7.81 5.28
C LYS A 641 10.58 -7.18 5.20
N GLY A 642 11.48 -7.59 6.08
CA GLY A 642 12.85 -7.12 6.04
C GLY A 642 13.85 -8.22 6.37
N MET A 643 14.83 -8.39 5.50
CA MET A 643 15.96 -9.25 5.67
C MET A 643 17.22 -8.48 5.28
N LEU A 644 18.28 -8.61 6.07
CA LEU A 644 19.60 -8.09 5.69
C LEU A 644 20.04 -8.75 4.38
N LEU A 645 20.52 -7.95 3.44
CA LEU A 645 21.25 -8.46 2.27
C LEU A 645 22.43 -9.30 2.74
N ARG A 646 22.78 -10.34 2.01
CA ARG A 646 23.80 -11.32 2.46
C ARG A 646 25.12 -10.71 2.96
N PRO A 647 25.71 -9.67 2.32
CA PRO A 647 26.91 -9.04 2.84
C PRO A 647 26.73 -8.51 4.26
N LEU A 648 25.63 -7.79 4.52
CA LEU A 648 25.31 -7.20 5.82
C LEU A 648 24.84 -8.27 6.83
N LEU A 649 24.18 -9.31 6.36
CA LEU A 649 23.79 -10.47 7.16
C LEU A 649 25.05 -11.19 7.70
N ASN A 650 26.07 -11.37 6.88
CA ASN A 650 27.34 -11.94 7.28
C ASN A 650 28.07 -11.09 8.32
N GLU A 651 28.01 -9.76 8.20
CA GLU A 651 28.55 -8.83 9.19
C GLU A 651 27.77 -8.85 10.52
N SER A 652 26.46 -8.97 10.47
CA SER A 652 25.59 -9.04 11.67
C SER A 652 25.75 -10.37 12.42
N ARG A 653 26.14 -11.45 11.71
CA ARG A 653 26.24 -12.82 12.23
C ARG A 653 24.97 -13.32 12.93
N LEU A 654 23.83 -12.65 12.73
CA LEU A 654 22.59 -12.86 13.49
C LEU A 654 22.81 -12.82 15.01
N ALA A 655 23.77 -12.03 15.47
CA ALA A 655 24.09 -11.89 16.89
C ALA A 655 22.97 -11.18 17.64
N PRO A 656 22.77 -11.47 18.93
CA PRO A 656 21.92 -10.68 19.79
C PRO A 656 22.32 -9.20 19.79
N GLN A 657 21.34 -8.33 19.92
CA GLN A 657 21.50 -6.87 19.92
C GLN A 657 21.09 -6.29 21.26
N HIS A 658 21.72 -5.19 21.68
CA HIS A 658 21.53 -4.61 22.98
C HIS A 658 20.92 -3.22 22.88
N LEU A 659 19.79 -3.02 23.57
CA LEU A 659 19.13 -1.74 23.78
C LEU A 659 19.55 -1.19 25.13
N VAL A 660 20.12 0.01 25.12
CA VAL A 660 20.56 0.70 26.35
C VAL A 660 19.51 1.73 26.74
N LEU A 661 18.96 1.55 27.92
CA LEU A 661 18.04 2.50 28.56
C LEU A 661 18.84 3.33 29.57
N ASP A 662 19.29 4.51 29.15
CA ASP A 662 20.13 5.42 29.94
C ASP A 662 19.48 6.80 30.02
N PRO A 663 19.20 7.35 31.22
CA PRO A 663 18.62 8.68 31.35
C PRO A 663 19.46 9.80 30.72
N ALA A 664 20.76 9.62 30.57
CA ALA A 664 21.66 10.60 29.94
C ALA A 664 21.60 10.55 28.38
N SER A 665 21.21 9.40 27.82
CA SER A 665 20.99 9.19 26.38
C SER A 665 19.78 8.30 26.19
N PRO A 666 18.55 8.84 26.42
CA PRO A 666 17.36 8.03 26.53
C PRO A 666 16.87 7.49 25.19
N SER A 667 16.40 6.24 25.19
CA SER A 667 15.61 5.69 24.09
C SER A 667 14.15 6.09 24.28
N PHE A 668 13.49 6.52 23.20
CA PHE A 668 12.10 7.01 23.22
C PHE A 668 11.41 6.82 21.89
N VAL A 669 10.10 6.88 21.89
CA VAL A 669 9.28 7.09 20.68
C VAL A 669 8.85 8.55 20.62
N ASN A 670 8.99 9.16 19.43
CA ASN A 670 8.46 10.48 19.12
C ASN A 670 7.14 10.30 18.34
N VAL A 671 6.02 10.43 19.05
CA VAL A 671 4.68 10.09 18.53
C VAL A 671 3.80 11.33 18.44
N PRO A 672 3.04 11.54 17.31
CA PRO A 672 2.13 12.68 17.13
C PRO A 672 0.80 12.43 17.83
N LEU A 673 0.57 13.12 18.96
CA LEU A 673 -0.60 12.98 19.84
C LEU A 673 -1.36 14.30 19.94
N ASP A 674 -2.70 14.24 20.02
CA ASP A 674 -3.52 15.41 20.34
C ASP A 674 -3.50 15.72 21.83
N VAL A 675 -3.45 14.70 22.68
CA VAL A 675 -3.33 14.83 24.14
C VAL A 675 -2.16 14.00 24.68
N PRO A 676 -1.48 14.45 25.75
CA PRO A 676 -0.42 13.64 26.38
C PRO A 676 -0.96 12.35 26.96
N ILE A 677 -0.21 11.25 26.80
CA ILE A 677 -0.42 10.00 27.51
C ILE A 677 0.38 10.07 28.83
N PRO A 678 -0.22 9.74 29.99
CA PRO A 678 0.42 9.84 31.31
C PRO A 678 1.69 9.00 31.49
#